data_0b3b6887dafbc1194c61585f8c5a5239
#
_entry.id   0b3b6887dafbc1194c61585f8c5a5239
#
_cell.length_a   1.000
_cell.length_b   1.000
_cell.length_c   1.000
_cell.angle_alpha   90.00
_cell.angle_beta   90.00
_cell.angle_gamma   90.00
#
_symmetry.space_group_name_H-M   'P 1'
#
loop_
_entity.id
_entity.type
_entity.pdbx_description
1 polymer ?
#
loop_
_entity_poly.entity_id
_entity_poly.type
_entity_poly.pdbx_seq_one_letter_code
_entity_poly.pdbx_strand_id
1 'polypeptide(L)'
;LSDADYLEIPTRRRNFTISFAALDYTNSLDIEYAYKLDDNQWYYIGKKNSVSFVSLPAGKYQFQIKATNGDGIWMNSVKTVTLQVLPTFWETGWAKAFYIVVVLVISLAIGYIFFYIYYLKHKVNMEQRLAEIKVRSFIDISHELRTPLTLISGPVSEVLSQEPLTSRTRHHLQLVQKNINRMLLLINQVLDFRKIQNKKMGLTIEYRDIIIMLHNIMDNFRLLSEEKNINFSLQTTLPSVFLWIDSDKFEKIIFNLLSNAFKYTPDNKSITLIVMESGQFVSIAVKDEGIGIPKDKVPSIFERFTTVSKENDMQPSSGIGLSLVNELVKMLHGEIQVESEVKKGSVFKLVLHKGKEIYAQDKNVEYILNDTSEEQETVLAEPEQNDEISLPDMPPATKETLVKVMVVEDNAELRQFICEILSGTYRVVGVADGVMALEEIEEEVPDFIITDIMMPRMDGIELIRHIKENVNTCDIPIIILSAKSSVEDRIQGLQLGIDDYIPKPFSSDYLKSRIENLIRQRKVLQSAFLSKYGAQPKKEPLEAIAYPVSQIVPLDELFMQKLVGFMEENYSNPGLRVNDLAEFMNMSRSVFNRKVNGIMGISPIEYIKNYRLNKAKSFIQSGMSFSEVAFAVGFSDPGYFGKAFKKAFNQTLTEYKNNN
;
A
#
# COMPACT_ATOMS: atom_id res chain seq x y z
N LEU A 1 -23.02 -85.17 39.30
CA LEU A 1 -21.86 -84.37 39.75
C LEU A 1 -21.51 -84.55 41.22
N SER A 2 -21.82 -85.66 41.78
CA SER A 2 -21.66 -85.94 43.24
C SER A 2 -20.18 -86.00 43.72
N ASP A 3 -19.23 -86.11 42.82
CA ASP A 3 -17.80 -86.19 43.16
C ASP A 3 -16.88 -85.23 42.29
N ALA A 4 -17.46 -84.18 41.77
CA ALA A 4 -16.63 -83.20 40.96
C ALA A 4 -15.85 -82.28 41.89
N ASP A 5 -14.55 -82.47 42.01
CA ASP A 5 -13.64 -81.54 42.65
C ASP A 5 -13.22 -80.36 41.76
N TYR A 6 -13.64 -80.37 40.48
CA TYR A 6 -13.38 -79.38 39.48
C TYR A 6 -14.58 -79.10 38.57
N LEU A 7 -14.95 -77.85 38.41
CA LEU A 7 -16.06 -77.43 37.55
C LEU A 7 -15.58 -76.35 36.58
N GLU A 8 -15.64 -76.64 35.29
CA GLU A 8 -15.31 -75.65 34.25
C GLU A 8 -16.56 -74.90 33.81
N ILE A 9 -16.50 -73.60 33.89
CA ILE A 9 -17.64 -72.71 33.55
C ILE A 9 -17.36 -72.08 32.23
N PRO A 10 -18.09 -72.42 31.16
CA PRO A 10 -17.86 -71.86 29.83
C PRO A 10 -18.24 -70.36 29.78
N THR A 11 -17.57 -69.63 28.91
CA THR A 11 -17.72 -68.21 28.74
C THR A 11 -19.12 -67.65 28.54
N ARG A 12 -20.01 -68.46 27.97
CA ARG A 12 -21.41 -68.10 27.71
C ARG A 12 -22.34 -68.26 28.93
N ARG A 13 -21.90 -68.89 30.04
CA ARG A 13 -22.68 -69.18 31.22
C ARG A 13 -22.06 -68.63 32.50
N ARG A 14 -21.73 -67.34 32.51
CA ARG A 14 -21.16 -66.70 33.72
C ARG A 14 -22.16 -66.51 34.86
N ASN A 15 -23.41 -66.64 34.56
CA ASN A 15 -24.48 -66.71 35.57
C ASN A 15 -24.87 -68.20 35.75
N PHE A 16 -24.59 -68.75 36.91
CA PHE A 16 -24.86 -70.18 37.22
C PHE A 16 -25.17 -70.30 38.67
N THR A 17 -25.88 -71.39 38.97
CA THR A 17 -26.28 -71.80 40.35
C THR A 17 -25.67 -73.15 40.66
N ILE A 18 -24.96 -73.20 41.76
CA ILE A 18 -24.49 -74.49 42.32
C ILE A 18 -25.43 -74.91 43.38
N SER A 19 -26.02 -76.10 43.20
CA SER A 19 -26.87 -76.78 44.22
C SER A 19 -26.11 -77.94 44.82
N PHE A 20 -26.22 -78.11 46.08
CA PHE A 20 -25.52 -79.12 46.86
C PHE A 20 -26.46 -79.71 47.90
N ALA A 21 -26.17 -80.90 48.39
CA ALA A 21 -26.93 -81.54 49.43
C ALA A 21 -25.97 -82.31 50.37
N ALA A 22 -26.21 -82.23 51.64
CA ALA A 22 -25.56 -83.08 52.61
C ALA A 22 -26.31 -84.44 52.70
N LEU A 23 -25.57 -85.53 52.71
CA LEU A 23 -26.13 -86.89 52.76
C LEU A 23 -26.34 -87.31 54.22
N ASP A 24 -27.26 -86.66 54.89
CA ASP A 24 -27.76 -87.11 56.22
C ASP A 24 -29.24 -87.48 56.08
N TYR A 25 -29.51 -88.69 56.32
CA TYR A 25 -30.86 -89.29 56.12
C TYR A 25 -31.73 -89.30 57.39
N THR A 26 -31.20 -88.83 58.55
CA THR A 26 -31.88 -88.82 59.83
C THR A 26 -32.82 -87.62 60.00
N ASN A 27 -32.44 -86.42 59.60
CA ASN A 27 -33.31 -85.26 59.65
C ASN A 27 -32.90 -84.26 58.59
N SER A 28 -33.12 -84.51 57.30
CA SER A 28 -32.66 -83.76 56.16
C SER A 28 -33.26 -82.33 56.01
N LEU A 29 -34.37 -82.02 56.72
CA LEU A 29 -35.10 -80.78 56.67
C LEU A 29 -34.48 -79.67 57.55
N ASP A 30 -33.60 -80.03 58.49
CA ASP A 30 -32.97 -79.06 59.45
C ASP A 30 -31.53 -78.85 59.23
N ILE A 31 -30.95 -79.31 58.09
CA ILE A 31 -29.57 -79.07 57.70
C ILE A 31 -29.38 -77.64 57.26
N GLU A 32 -28.42 -76.94 57.86
CA GLU A 32 -27.97 -75.61 57.49
C GLU A 32 -26.67 -75.67 56.70
N TYR A 33 -26.49 -74.75 55.76
CA TYR A 33 -25.35 -74.67 54.87
C TYR A 33 -24.59 -73.37 55.03
N ALA A 34 -23.29 -73.40 54.81
CA ALA A 34 -22.50 -72.27 54.66
C ALA A 34 -21.47 -72.50 53.53
N TYR A 35 -21.17 -71.41 52.79
CA TYR A 35 -20.16 -71.46 51.76
C TYR A 35 -19.17 -70.36 51.90
N LYS A 36 -18.01 -70.55 51.32
CA LYS A 36 -17.06 -69.44 51.06
C LYS A 36 -16.42 -69.59 49.66
N LEU A 37 -16.05 -68.46 49.07
CA LEU A 37 -15.34 -68.42 47.79
C LEU A 37 -13.93 -67.84 48.06
N ASP A 38 -12.93 -68.63 47.72
CA ASP A 38 -11.49 -68.32 48.01
C ASP A 38 -11.28 -68.09 49.53
N ASP A 39 -10.42 -67.11 49.90
CA ASP A 39 -10.15 -66.82 51.32
C ASP A 39 -11.14 -65.86 51.97
N ASN A 40 -12.35 -65.66 51.35
CA ASN A 40 -13.38 -64.81 51.92
C ASN A 40 -13.97 -65.45 53.22
N GLN A 41 -14.79 -64.69 53.92
CA GLN A 41 -15.50 -65.13 55.09
C GLN A 41 -16.55 -66.14 54.72
N TRP A 42 -16.97 -67.01 55.71
CA TRP A 42 -18.08 -67.95 55.55
C TRP A 42 -19.39 -67.21 55.49
N TYR A 43 -20.12 -67.46 54.40
CA TYR A 43 -21.49 -66.99 54.24
C TYR A 43 -22.48 -68.06 54.64
N TYR A 44 -23.18 -67.78 55.73
CA TYR A 44 -24.25 -68.73 56.24
C TYR A 44 -25.55 -68.46 55.50
N ILE A 45 -26.07 -69.44 54.82
CA ILE A 45 -27.28 -69.37 53.99
C ILE A 45 -28.48 -70.11 54.55
N GLY A 46 -28.35 -70.58 55.78
CA GLY A 46 -29.41 -71.36 56.47
C GLY A 46 -29.77 -72.63 55.70
N LYS A 47 -31.01 -72.91 55.58
CA LYS A 47 -31.54 -74.16 54.92
C LYS A 47 -31.50 -74.06 53.37
N LYS A 48 -30.99 -72.97 52.78
CA LYS A 48 -30.85 -72.91 51.33
C LYS A 48 -29.69 -73.81 50.88
N ASN A 49 -29.95 -74.66 49.89
CA ASN A 49 -28.99 -75.62 49.36
C ASN A 49 -28.43 -75.24 47.99
N SER A 50 -28.45 -73.93 47.66
CA SER A 50 -27.95 -73.45 46.39
C SER A 50 -27.38 -72.02 46.51
N VAL A 51 -26.37 -71.77 45.74
CA VAL A 51 -25.73 -70.43 45.62
C VAL A 51 -25.63 -70.01 44.15
N SER A 52 -26.12 -68.83 43.86
CA SER A 52 -26.09 -68.28 42.50
C SER A 52 -24.94 -67.26 42.38
N PHE A 53 -24.14 -67.40 41.37
CA PHE A 53 -23.12 -66.51 40.99
C PHE A 53 -23.53 -65.72 39.75
N VAL A 54 -23.40 -64.40 39.81
CA VAL A 54 -23.76 -63.51 38.71
C VAL A 54 -22.49 -62.89 38.20
N SER A 55 -22.17 -63.14 36.93
CA SER A 55 -21.03 -62.51 36.23
C SER A 55 -19.68 -62.68 36.92
N LEU A 56 -19.34 -63.85 37.38
CA LEU A 56 -18.07 -64.15 38.03
C LEU A 56 -16.92 -63.88 37.01
N PRO A 57 -15.90 -63.06 37.31
CA PRO A 57 -14.79 -62.84 36.45
C PRO A 57 -14.03 -64.10 36.01
N ALA A 58 -13.31 -63.99 34.87
CA ALA A 58 -12.49 -65.13 34.45
C ALA A 58 -11.36 -65.40 35.47
N GLY A 59 -11.24 -66.64 35.91
CA GLY A 59 -10.22 -66.99 36.92
C GLY A 59 -10.49 -68.36 37.52
N LYS A 60 -9.60 -68.75 38.41
CA LYS A 60 -9.80 -69.96 39.25
C LYS A 60 -10.24 -69.55 40.64
N TYR A 61 -11.31 -70.18 41.15
CA TYR A 61 -11.86 -69.89 42.45
C TYR A 61 -12.00 -71.20 43.20
N GLN A 62 -11.76 -71.20 44.53
CA GLN A 62 -11.98 -72.28 45.42
C GLN A 62 -13.36 -72.10 46.12
N PHE A 63 -14.34 -72.84 45.71
CA PHE A 63 -15.67 -72.83 46.32
C PHE A 63 -15.69 -73.90 47.38
N GLN A 64 -15.87 -73.52 48.63
CA GLN A 64 -15.91 -74.41 49.80
C GLN A 64 -17.28 -74.39 50.41
N ILE A 65 -17.79 -75.59 50.80
CA ILE A 65 -19.07 -75.73 51.37
C ILE A 65 -18.96 -76.61 52.65
N LYS A 66 -19.65 -76.21 53.67
CA LYS A 66 -19.86 -77.02 54.89
C LYS A 66 -21.34 -77.04 55.24
N ALA A 67 -21.74 -78.07 55.97
CA ALA A 67 -23.13 -78.28 56.44
C ALA A 67 -23.15 -78.68 57.89
N THR A 68 -24.32 -78.53 58.52
CA THR A 68 -24.62 -79.15 59.83
C THR A 68 -25.07 -80.61 59.69
N ASN A 69 -25.03 -81.38 60.75
CA ASN A 69 -25.73 -82.66 60.84
C ASN A 69 -27.21 -82.43 61.18
N GLY A 70 -27.96 -83.46 61.23
CA GLY A 70 -29.40 -83.42 61.59
C GLY A 70 -29.71 -82.85 62.99
N ASP A 71 -28.73 -82.72 63.88
CA ASP A 71 -28.82 -82.11 65.22
C ASP A 71 -28.37 -80.63 65.24
N GLY A 72 -28.08 -80.01 64.07
CA GLY A 72 -27.67 -78.60 63.93
C GLY A 72 -26.20 -78.37 64.27
N ILE A 73 -25.36 -79.38 64.42
CA ILE A 73 -23.92 -79.23 64.73
C ILE A 73 -23.10 -79.12 63.43
N TRP A 74 -22.25 -78.06 63.28
CA TRP A 74 -21.43 -77.87 62.12
C TRP A 74 -20.40 -79.00 61.99
N MET A 75 -20.39 -79.64 60.82
CA MET A 75 -19.44 -80.72 60.54
C MET A 75 -18.03 -80.13 60.17
N ASN A 76 -17.01 -80.88 60.62
CA ASN A 76 -15.62 -80.50 60.32
C ASN A 76 -15.19 -80.76 58.83
N SER A 77 -16.06 -81.51 58.11
CA SER A 77 -15.83 -81.84 56.72
C SER A 77 -16.19 -80.65 55.82
N VAL A 78 -15.25 -80.16 55.05
CA VAL A 78 -15.47 -79.12 54.09
C VAL A 78 -15.25 -79.70 52.69
N LYS A 79 -16.26 -79.63 51.83
CA LYS A 79 -16.13 -79.98 50.39
C LYS A 79 -15.63 -78.79 49.66
N THR A 80 -14.47 -78.95 48.95
CA THR A 80 -13.86 -77.90 48.12
C THR A 80 -14.05 -78.27 46.67
N VAL A 81 -14.57 -77.33 45.87
CA VAL A 81 -14.74 -77.45 44.44
C VAL A 81 -14.00 -76.34 43.75
N THR A 82 -13.10 -76.67 42.85
CA THR A 82 -12.40 -75.65 42.05
C THR A 82 -13.29 -75.23 40.89
N LEU A 83 -13.64 -73.93 40.86
CA LEU A 83 -14.43 -73.36 39.79
C LEU A 83 -13.44 -72.66 38.85
N GLN A 84 -13.34 -73.07 37.59
CA GLN A 84 -12.58 -72.40 36.59
C GLN A 84 -13.48 -71.69 35.59
N VAL A 85 -13.52 -70.33 35.66
CA VAL A 85 -14.25 -69.49 34.70
C VAL A 85 -13.35 -69.19 33.55
N LEU A 86 -13.70 -69.64 32.34
CA LEU A 86 -12.88 -69.38 31.14
C LEU A 86 -13.03 -67.95 30.70
N PRO A 87 -11.92 -67.33 30.26
CA PRO A 87 -11.94 -65.96 29.71
C PRO A 87 -12.69 -65.91 28.37
N THR A 88 -13.40 -64.80 28.10
CA THR A 88 -13.92 -64.51 26.76
C THR A 88 -12.79 -64.25 25.78
N PHE A 89 -13.05 -64.40 24.48
CA PHE A 89 -12.05 -64.14 23.43
C PHE A 89 -11.36 -62.76 23.64
N TRP A 90 -12.12 -61.75 23.99
CA TRP A 90 -11.65 -60.38 24.18
C TRP A 90 -10.80 -60.15 25.46
N GLU A 91 -10.85 -61.07 26.40
CA GLU A 91 -10.07 -61.05 27.66
C GLU A 91 -8.76 -61.81 27.55
N THR A 92 -8.57 -62.54 26.47
CA THR A 92 -7.37 -63.36 26.25
C THR A 92 -6.14 -62.53 26.06
N GLY A 93 -4.96 -63.04 26.36
CA GLY A 93 -3.66 -62.36 26.16
C GLY A 93 -3.45 -61.96 24.72
N TRP A 94 -3.89 -62.78 23.76
CA TRP A 94 -3.81 -62.49 22.34
C TRP A 94 -4.67 -61.29 21.92
N ALA A 95 -5.87 -61.18 22.46
CA ALA A 95 -6.74 -60.02 22.19
C ALA A 95 -6.13 -58.71 22.72
N LYS A 96 -5.54 -58.73 23.92
CA LYS A 96 -4.83 -57.57 24.50
C LYS A 96 -3.64 -57.16 23.63
N ALA A 97 -2.87 -58.15 23.19
CA ALA A 97 -1.74 -57.86 22.25
C ALA A 97 -2.24 -57.22 20.93
N PHE A 98 -3.36 -57.74 20.39
CA PHE A 98 -3.98 -57.16 19.18
C PHE A 98 -4.42 -55.71 19.38
N TYR A 99 -5.03 -55.35 20.52
CA TYR A 99 -5.42 -53.97 20.83
C TYR A 99 -4.19 -53.06 20.87
N ILE A 100 -3.09 -53.48 21.48
CA ILE A 100 -1.85 -52.71 21.52
C ILE A 100 -1.32 -52.46 20.11
N VAL A 101 -1.33 -53.47 19.25
CA VAL A 101 -0.89 -53.33 17.85
C VAL A 101 -1.79 -52.37 17.08
N VAL A 102 -3.13 -52.47 17.24
CA VAL A 102 -4.08 -51.56 16.58
C VAL A 102 -3.86 -50.12 17.01
N VAL A 103 -3.71 -49.87 18.33
CA VAL A 103 -3.44 -48.51 18.84
C VAL A 103 -2.11 -47.99 18.32
N LEU A 104 -1.08 -48.80 18.24
CA LEU A 104 0.21 -48.43 17.69
C LEU A 104 0.14 -48.06 16.20
N VAL A 105 -0.59 -48.86 15.39
CA VAL A 105 -0.78 -48.58 13.95
C VAL A 105 -1.57 -47.27 13.77
N ILE A 106 -2.63 -47.06 14.55
CA ILE A 106 -3.42 -45.81 14.49
C ILE A 106 -2.53 -44.62 14.88
N SER A 107 -1.72 -44.73 15.94
CA SER A 107 -0.81 -43.69 16.40
C SER A 107 0.24 -43.32 15.32
N LEU A 108 0.81 -44.34 14.68
CA LEU A 108 1.76 -44.13 13.58
C LEU A 108 1.09 -43.48 12.35
N ALA A 109 -0.15 -43.90 12.01
CA ALA A 109 -0.90 -43.28 10.92
C ALA A 109 -1.21 -41.81 11.18
N ILE A 110 -1.63 -41.47 12.40
CA ILE A 110 -1.87 -40.09 12.83
C ILE A 110 -0.55 -39.28 12.76
N GLY A 111 0.52 -39.83 13.31
CA GLY A 111 1.86 -39.19 13.24
C GLY A 111 2.32 -38.92 11.81
N TYR A 112 2.13 -39.91 10.90
CA TYR A 112 2.43 -39.74 9.48
C TYR A 112 1.59 -38.64 8.82
N ILE A 113 0.27 -38.56 9.11
CA ILE A 113 -0.61 -37.52 8.59
C ILE A 113 -0.15 -36.14 9.05
N PHE A 114 0.16 -35.96 10.34
CA PHE A 114 0.67 -34.72 10.88
C PHE A 114 2.00 -34.32 10.25
N PHE A 115 2.93 -35.26 10.10
CA PHE A 115 4.21 -35.03 9.45
C PHE A 115 4.02 -34.60 7.98
N TYR A 116 3.11 -35.25 7.25
CA TYR A 116 2.83 -34.94 5.84
C TYR A 116 2.20 -33.55 5.69
N ILE A 117 1.25 -33.17 6.56
CA ILE A 117 0.66 -31.83 6.59
C ILE A 117 1.74 -30.77 6.88
N TYR A 118 2.59 -31.03 7.88
CA TYR A 118 3.69 -30.13 8.22
C TYR A 118 4.67 -29.96 7.06
N TYR A 119 5.04 -31.05 6.41
CA TYR A 119 5.93 -31.02 5.23
C TYR A 119 5.33 -30.19 4.08
N LEU A 120 4.05 -30.40 3.75
CA LEU A 120 3.36 -29.62 2.72
C LEU A 120 3.31 -28.14 3.07
N LYS A 121 2.96 -27.81 4.30
CA LYS A 121 2.92 -26.42 4.77
C LYS A 121 4.31 -25.76 4.70
N HIS A 122 5.35 -26.47 5.10
CA HIS A 122 6.73 -25.97 5.01
C HIS A 122 7.16 -25.75 3.55
N LYS A 123 6.84 -26.68 2.65
CA LYS A 123 7.14 -26.56 1.22
C LYS A 123 6.46 -25.33 0.61
N VAL A 124 5.16 -25.13 0.87
CA VAL A 124 4.42 -23.96 0.38
C VAL A 124 5.01 -22.65 0.92
N ASN A 125 5.33 -22.59 2.21
CA ASN A 125 5.97 -21.42 2.80
C ASN A 125 7.36 -21.10 2.19
N MET A 126 8.15 -22.14 1.90
CA MET A 126 9.45 -21.96 1.23
C MET A 126 9.29 -21.45 -0.20
N GLU A 127 8.34 -21.98 -0.97
CA GLU A 127 8.06 -21.49 -2.33
C GLU A 127 7.61 -20.02 -2.30
N GLN A 128 6.74 -19.65 -1.35
CA GLN A 128 6.32 -18.26 -1.17
C GLN A 128 7.49 -17.34 -0.82
N ARG A 129 8.33 -17.71 0.14
CA ARG A 129 9.53 -16.93 0.50
C ARG A 129 10.50 -16.78 -0.66
N LEU A 130 10.74 -17.84 -1.42
CA LEU A 130 11.59 -17.78 -2.61
C LEU A 130 11.00 -16.85 -3.68
N ALA A 131 9.69 -16.87 -3.87
CA ALA A 131 9.01 -15.94 -4.76
C ALA A 131 9.15 -14.49 -4.29
N GLU A 132 9.01 -14.23 -2.99
CA GLU A 132 9.19 -12.90 -2.39
C GLU A 132 10.62 -12.37 -2.56
N ILE A 133 11.62 -13.21 -2.25
CA ILE A 133 13.03 -12.84 -2.42
C ILE A 133 13.32 -12.51 -3.89
N LYS A 134 12.84 -13.35 -4.83
CA LYS A 134 13.01 -13.10 -6.26
C LYS A 134 12.40 -11.76 -6.68
N VAL A 135 11.19 -11.43 -6.21
CA VAL A 135 10.55 -10.13 -6.54
C VAL A 135 11.35 -8.98 -5.97
N ARG A 136 11.74 -9.06 -4.71
CA ARG A 136 12.52 -8.02 -4.04
C ARG A 136 13.84 -7.77 -4.78
N SER A 137 14.59 -8.82 -5.10
CA SER A 137 15.84 -8.69 -5.87
C SER A 137 15.64 -8.02 -7.23
N PHE A 138 14.52 -8.27 -7.93
CA PHE A 138 14.25 -7.58 -9.20
C PHE A 138 13.89 -6.11 -9.02
N ILE A 139 13.19 -5.74 -7.94
CA ILE A 139 12.90 -4.34 -7.60
C ILE A 139 14.22 -3.61 -7.30
N ASP A 140 15.07 -4.23 -6.48
CA ASP A 140 16.37 -3.67 -6.11
C ASP A 140 17.27 -3.47 -7.34
N ILE A 141 17.41 -4.49 -8.21
CA ILE A 141 18.16 -4.40 -9.48
C ILE A 141 17.60 -3.27 -10.38
N SER A 142 16.30 -3.12 -10.42
CA SER A 142 15.70 -2.08 -11.27
C SER A 142 15.97 -0.69 -10.74
N HIS A 143 16.00 -0.52 -9.41
CA HIS A 143 16.42 0.71 -8.77
C HIS A 143 17.88 1.01 -9.08
N GLU A 144 18.76 0.01 -8.91
CA GLU A 144 20.19 0.11 -9.21
C GLU A 144 20.48 0.40 -10.69
N LEU A 145 19.60 -0.01 -11.61
CA LEU A 145 19.74 0.31 -13.03
C LEU A 145 19.19 1.70 -13.39
N ARG A 146 18.16 2.21 -12.68
CA ARG A 146 17.59 3.53 -12.95
C ARG A 146 18.52 4.66 -12.53
N THR A 147 19.22 4.54 -11.43
CA THR A 147 20.13 5.56 -10.92
C THR A 147 21.20 5.93 -11.94
N PRO A 148 22.01 4.98 -12.51
CA PRO A 148 22.98 5.34 -13.55
C PRO A 148 22.31 5.87 -14.83
N LEU A 149 21.12 5.39 -15.19
CA LEU A 149 20.39 5.93 -16.34
C LEU A 149 19.93 7.39 -16.09
N THR A 150 19.56 7.74 -14.86
CA THR A 150 19.26 9.12 -14.46
C THR A 150 20.50 10.00 -14.56
N LEU A 151 21.65 9.50 -14.06
CA LEU A 151 22.94 10.19 -14.12
C LEU A 151 23.45 10.40 -15.55
N ILE A 152 23.04 9.57 -16.52
CA ILE A 152 23.36 9.79 -17.93
C ILE A 152 22.31 10.69 -18.59
N SER A 153 21.01 10.47 -18.30
CA SER A 153 19.91 11.21 -18.92
C SER A 153 19.91 12.69 -18.54
N GLY A 154 20.16 13.01 -17.26
CA GLY A 154 20.15 14.37 -16.75
C GLY A 154 21.14 15.29 -17.49
N PRO A 155 22.45 15.01 -17.47
CA PRO A 155 23.44 15.82 -18.20
C PRO A 155 23.23 15.86 -19.72
N VAL A 156 22.77 14.75 -20.32
CA VAL A 156 22.44 14.72 -21.77
C VAL A 156 21.28 15.65 -22.07
N SER A 157 20.23 15.68 -21.27
CA SER A 157 19.10 16.60 -21.44
C SER A 157 19.54 18.05 -21.23
N GLU A 158 20.38 18.32 -20.22
CA GLU A 158 20.89 19.67 -19.94
C GLU A 158 21.72 20.20 -21.10
N VAL A 159 22.64 19.39 -21.65
CA VAL A 159 23.44 19.81 -22.83
C VAL A 159 22.56 19.98 -24.06
N LEU A 160 21.50 19.19 -24.25
CA LEU A 160 20.55 19.35 -25.36
C LEU A 160 19.74 20.65 -25.28
N SER A 161 19.45 21.14 -24.06
CA SER A 161 18.74 22.40 -23.83
C SER A 161 19.63 23.64 -23.99
N GLN A 162 20.97 23.52 -23.91
CA GLN A 162 21.91 24.63 -24.10
C GLN A 162 22.10 24.93 -25.58
N GLU A 163 22.15 26.21 -25.96
CA GLU A 163 22.55 26.67 -27.31
C GLU A 163 23.94 27.33 -27.25
N PRO A 164 24.77 27.18 -28.32
CA PRO A 164 24.55 26.47 -29.57
C PRO A 164 25.29 25.14 -29.67
N LEU A 165 24.59 24.07 -30.03
CA LEU A 165 25.19 22.77 -30.35
C LEU A 165 25.35 22.60 -31.87
N THR A 166 26.46 21.95 -32.32
CA THR A 166 26.53 21.54 -33.70
C THR A 166 25.49 20.51 -34.04
N SER A 167 24.94 20.48 -35.27
CA SER A 167 23.94 19.51 -35.69
C SER A 167 24.39 18.06 -35.45
N ARG A 168 25.68 17.77 -35.59
CA ARG A 168 26.27 16.45 -35.35
C ARG A 168 26.23 16.08 -33.84
N THR A 169 26.61 16.99 -32.96
CA THR A 169 26.59 16.79 -31.51
C THR A 169 25.17 16.59 -31.01
N ARG A 170 24.24 17.42 -31.46
CA ARG A 170 22.80 17.31 -31.16
C ARG A 170 22.25 15.92 -31.55
N HIS A 171 22.56 15.49 -32.77
CA HIS A 171 22.16 14.16 -33.25
C HIS A 171 22.69 13.01 -32.38
N HIS A 172 23.98 13.06 -31.98
CA HIS A 172 24.56 12.02 -31.12
C HIS A 172 23.93 12.02 -29.74
N LEU A 173 23.70 13.18 -29.13
CA LEU A 173 23.05 13.27 -27.81
C LEU A 173 21.58 12.78 -27.86
N GLN A 174 20.86 13.12 -28.92
CA GLN A 174 19.50 12.59 -29.14
C GLN A 174 19.49 11.06 -29.29
N LEU A 175 20.50 10.48 -29.95
CA LEU A 175 20.65 9.03 -30.06
C LEU A 175 20.91 8.40 -28.69
N VAL A 176 21.74 9.00 -27.84
CA VAL A 176 21.98 8.55 -26.47
C VAL A 176 20.69 8.60 -25.66
N GLN A 177 19.97 9.74 -25.70
CA GLN A 177 18.69 9.91 -25.01
C GLN A 177 17.64 8.86 -25.44
N LYS A 178 17.56 8.60 -26.74
CA LYS A 178 16.67 7.56 -27.28
C LYS A 178 17.01 6.16 -26.74
N ASN A 179 18.29 5.82 -26.60
CA ASN A 179 18.71 4.52 -26.06
C ASN A 179 18.43 4.43 -24.55
N ILE A 180 18.62 5.52 -23.78
CA ILE A 180 18.28 5.57 -22.34
C ILE A 180 16.79 5.29 -22.17
N ASN A 181 15.92 6.04 -22.88
CA ASN A 181 14.47 5.87 -22.81
C ASN A 181 14.05 4.43 -23.17
N ARG A 182 14.73 3.83 -24.13
CA ARG A 182 14.50 2.43 -24.50
C ARG A 182 14.87 1.47 -23.37
N MET A 183 16.01 1.65 -22.71
CA MET A 183 16.43 0.82 -21.57
C MET A 183 15.44 0.93 -20.42
N LEU A 184 14.97 2.14 -20.12
CA LEU A 184 13.96 2.38 -19.09
C LEU A 184 12.64 1.67 -19.40
N LEU A 185 12.18 1.72 -20.66
CA LEU A 185 10.99 0.99 -21.08
C LEU A 185 11.14 -0.52 -20.85
N LEU A 186 12.30 -1.10 -21.21
CA LEU A 186 12.58 -2.52 -21.00
C LEU A 186 12.58 -2.90 -19.52
N ILE A 187 13.24 -2.11 -18.67
CA ILE A 187 13.28 -2.32 -17.22
C ILE A 187 11.85 -2.32 -16.66
N ASN A 188 11.03 -1.32 -17.03
CA ASN A 188 9.66 -1.22 -16.56
C ASN A 188 8.80 -2.41 -17.04
N GLN A 189 8.93 -2.83 -18.30
CA GLN A 189 8.22 -4.01 -18.83
C GLN A 189 8.58 -5.29 -18.07
N VAL A 190 9.85 -5.49 -17.73
CA VAL A 190 10.30 -6.67 -16.97
C VAL A 190 9.75 -6.62 -15.53
N LEU A 191 9.73 -5.45 -14.91
CA LEU A 191 9.16 -5.25 -13.57
C LEU A 191 7.65 -5.53 -13.53
N ASP A 192 6.89 -4.91 -14.43
CA ASP A 192 5.43 -5.10 -14.50
C ASP A 192 5.11 -6.58 -14.72
N PHE A 193 5.83 -7.22 -15.63
CA PHE A 193 5.67 -8.64 -15.87
C PHE A 193 5.94 -9.50 -14.61
N ARG A 194 6.98 -9.18 -13.83
CA ARG A 194 7.30 -9.88 -12.59
C ARG A 194 6.26 -9.66 -11.49
N LYS A 195 5.74 -8.42 -11.38
CA LYS A 195 4.64 -8.12 -10.44
C LYS A 195 3.40 -8.96 -10.74
N ILE A 196 3.05 -9.12 -12.02
CA ILE A 196 1.91 -9.95 -12.46
C ILE A 196 2.14 -11.43 -12.12
N GLN A 197 3.30 -11.99 -12.46
CA GLN A 197 3.61 -13.40 -12.20
C GLN A 197 3.48 -13.78 -10.72
N ASN A 198 3.83 -12.88 -9.84
CA ASN A 198 3.78 -13.10 -8.39
C ASN A 198 2.46 -12.67 -7.75
N LYS A 199 1.44 -12.35 -8.54
CA LYS A 199 0.12 -11.88 -8.08
C LYS A 199 0.20 -10.70 -7.12
N LYS A 200 1.23 -9.85 -7.27
CA LYS A 200 1.45 -8.63 -6.46
C LYS A 200 0.97 -7.37 -7.17
N MET A 201 0.51 -7.47 -8.42
CA MET A 201 -0.11 -6.36 -9.13
C MET A 201 -1.59 -6.33 -8.74
N GLY A 202 -2.02 -5.25 -8.07
CA GLY A 202 -3.42 -4.97 -7.76
C GLY A 202 -4.16 -4.43 -8.98
N LEU A 203 -5.48 -4.38 -8.88
CA LEU A 203 -6.37 -3.71 -9.83
C LEU A 203 -7.04 -2.53 -9.13
N THR A 204 -6.98 -1.36 -9.75
CA THR A 204 -7.68 -0.16 -9.32
C THR A 204 -8.80 0.11 -10.33
N ILE A 205 -10.00 -0.32 -10.00
CA ILE A 205 -11.15 -0.29 -10.92
C ILE A 205 -11.94 0.99 -10.73
N GLU A 206 -12.09 1.73 -11.82
CA GLU A 206 -12.84 2.99 -11.88
C GLU A 206 -13.81 3.01 -13.09
N TYR A 207 -14.83 3.84 -13.00
CA TYR A 207 -15.81 3.98 -14.10
C TYR A 207 -15.36 5.10 -15.03
N ARG A 208 -14.88 4.73 -16.25
CA ARG A 208 -14.25 5.67 -17.19
C ARG A 208 -14.81 5.57 -18.59
N ASP A 209 -14.78 6.71 -19.28
CA ASP A 209 -15.04 6.78 -20.73
C ASP A 209 -13.78 6.42 -21.51
N ILE A 210 -13.79 5.26 -22.17
CA ILE A 210 -12.65 4.78 -22.95
C ILE A 210 -12.43 5.58 -24.24
N ILE A 211 -13.45 6.28 -24.77
CA ILE A 211 -13.27 7.08 -25.98
C ILE A 211 -12.33 8.26 -25.69
N ILE A 212 -12.53 8.94 -24.56
CA ILE A 212 -11.63 10.02 -24.10
C ILE A 212 -10.22 9.47 -23.89
N MET A 213 -10.11 8.33 -23.21
CA MET A 213 -8.80 7.70 -22.98
C MET A 213 -8.08 7.35 -24.28
N LEU A 214 -8.80 6.81 -25.27
CA LEU A 214 -8.21 6.47 -26.56
C LEU A 214 -7.75 7.70 -27.31
N HIS A 215 -8.46 8.83 -27.27
CA HIS A 215 -8.00 10.08 -27.86
C HIS A 215 -6.70 10.57 -27.22
N ASN A 216 -6.63 10.57 -25.87
CA ASN A 216 -5.43 10.97 -25.16
C ASN A 216 -4.21 10.08 -25.49
N ILE A 217 -4.43 8.77 -25.66
CA ILE A 217 -3.38 7.85 -26.08
C ILE A 217 -2.96 8.12 -27.53
N MET A 218 -3.92 8.41 -28.42
CA MET A 218 -3.67 8.69 -29.83
C MET A 218 -2.84 9.95 -30.01
N ASP A 219 -3.04 10.99 -29.22
CA ASP A 219 -2.26 12.24 -29.28
C ASP A 219 -0.76 12.00 -29.08
N ASN A 220 -0.36 11.01 -28.27
CA ASN A 220 1.05 10.63 -28.11
C ASN A 220 1.69 10.07 -29.41
N PHE A 221 0.90 9.62 -30.36
CA PHE A 221 1.38 9.09 -31.65
C PHE A 221 1.22 10.06 -32.82
N ARG A 222 0.66 11.25 -32.60
CA ARG A 222 0.36 12.23 -33.64
C ARG A 222 1.58 12.65 -34.43
N LEU A 223 2.64 13.07 -33.74
CA LEU A 223 3.90 13.45 -34.39
C LEU A 223 4.50 12.29 -35.21
N LEU A 224 4.47 11.08 -34.65
CA LEU A 224 4.97 9.89 -35.36
C LEU A 224 4.14 9.55 -36.62
N SER A 225 2.83 9.80 -36.56
CA SER A 225 1.94 9.62 -37.72
C SER A 225 2.23 10.64 -38.82
N GLU A 226 2.52 11.89 -38.43
CA GLU A 226 2.93 12.96 -39.35
C GLU A 226 4.28 12.68 -40.00
N GLU A 227 5.31 12.30 -39.19
CA GLU A 227 6.65 11.96 -39.69
C GLU A 227 6.62 10.81 -40.70
N LYS A 228 5.80 9.77 -40.47
CA LYS A 228 5.70 8.60 -41.35
C LYS A 228 4.61 8.73 -42.42
N ASN A 229 3.89 9.84 -42.44
CA ASN A 229 2.73 10.04 -43.29
C ASN A 229 1.71 8.89 -43.20
N ILE A 230 1.44 8.39 -41.96
CA ILE A 230 0.49 7.32 -41.69
C ILE A 230 -0.89 7.94 -41.43
N ASN A 231 -1.92 7.43 -42.12
CA ASN A 231 -3.30 7.83 -41.84
C ASN A 231 -3.77 7.15 -40.55
N PHE A 232 -3.77 7.89 -39.43
CA PHE A 232 -4.13 7.40 -38.12
C PHE A 232 -5.51 7.89 -37.70
N SER A 233 -6.47 7.00 -37.47
CA SER A 233 -7.87 7.37 -37.21
C SER A 233 -8.54 6.47 -36.18
N LEU A 234 -9.51 7.05 -35.46
CA LEU A 234 -10.46 6.34 -34.60
C LEU A 234 -11.80 6.18 -35.33
N GLN A 235 -12.28 4.96 -35.43
CA GLN A 235 -13.60 4.63 -35.99
C GLN A 235 -14.52 4.13 -34.87
N THR A 236 -15.52 4.91 -34.54
CA THR A 236 -16.57 4.56 -33.57
C THR A 236 -17.89 5.19 -34.02
N THR A 237 -18.98 4.51 -33.73
CA THR A 237 -20.33 5.04 -33.90
C THR A 237 -20.88 5.69 -32.65
N LEU A 238 -20.17 5.59 -31.55
CA LEU A 238 -20.59 6.02 -30.21
C LEU A 238 -19.80 7.25 -29.78
N PRO A 239 -20.43 8.29 -29.24
CA PRO A 239 -19.74 9.48 -28.74
C PRO A 239 -18.99 9.21 -27.44
N SER A 240 -19.45 8.26 -26.64
CA SER A 240 -18.85 7.85 -25.37
C SER A 240 -19.14 6.38 -25.05
N VAL A 241 -18.20 5.70 -24.41
CA VAL A 241 -18.34 4.30 -23.97
C VAL A 241 -17.75 4.13 -22.59
N PHE A 242 -18.60 3.94 -21.60
CA PHE A 242 -18.19 3.78 -20.21
C PHE A 242 -18.08 2.32 -19.82
N LEU A 243 -17.00 1.98 -19.12
CA LEU A 243 -16.82 0.68 -18.49
C LEU A 243 -16.02 0.79 -17.17
N TRP A 244 -16.17 -0.23 -16.34
CA TRP A 244 -15.38 -0.39 -15.13
C TRP A 244 -14.05 -1.00 -15.50
N ILE A 245 -12.95 -0.23 -15.37
CA ILE A 245 -11.62 -0.66 -15.83
C ILE A 245 -10.52 -0.02 -15.00
N ASP A 246 -9.36 -0.65 -15.00
CA ASP A 246 -8.12 -0.06 -14.51
C ASP A 246 -7.47 0.75 -15.65
N SER A 247 -7.50 2.09 -15.51
CA SER A 247 -7.01 3.01 -16.55
C SER A 247 -5.54 2.81 -16.88
N ASP A 248 -4.67 2.60 -15.89
CA ASP A 248 -3.23 2.39 -16.12
C ASP A 248 -2.95 1.11 -16.93
N LYS A 249 -3.62 0.00 -16.58
CA LYS A 249 -3.47 -1.25 -17.32
C LYS A 249 -4.04 -1.17 -18.72
N PHE A 250 -5.19 -0.51 -18.87
CA PHE A 250 -5.80 -0.27 -20.18
C PHE A 250 -4.89 0.57 -21.09
N GLU A 251 -4.36 1.68 -20.57
CA GLU A 251 -3.43 2.53 -21.32
C GLU A 251 -2.19 1.75 -21.77
N LYS A 252 -1.59 0.96 -20.88
CA LYS A 252 -0.44 0.09 -21.19
C LYS A 252 -0.75 -0.91 -22.30
N ILE A 253 -1.95 -1.51 -22.30
CA ILE A 253 -2.38 -2.45 -23.35
C ILE A 253 -2.44 -1.72 -24.70
N ILE A 254 -3.20 -0.64 -24.78
CA ILE A 254 -3.43 0.10 -26.03
C ILE A 254 -2.12 0.70 -26.56
N PHE A 255 -1.30 1.30 -25.67
CA PHE A 255 0.01 1.84 -26.04
C PHE A 255 0.94 0.78 -26.64
N ASN A 256 1.02 -0.42 -26.06
CA ASN A 256 1.81 -1.51 -26.61
C ASN A 256 1.30 -1.97 -27.98
N LEU A 257 -0.01 -2.07 -28.17
CA LEU A 257 -0.60 -2.46 -29.45
C LEU A 257 -0.32 -1.41 -30.53
N LEU A 258 -0.54 -0.10 -30.21
CA LEU A 258 -0.26 0.99 -31.13
C LEU A 258 1.23 1.12 -31.45
N SER A 259 2.10 1.03 -30.45
CA SER A 259 3.55 1.04 -30.65
C SER A 259 4.01 -0.05 -31.61
N ASN A 260 3.43 -1.25 -31.52
CA ASN A 260 3.68 -2.32 -32.49
C ASN A 260 3.13 -1.97 -33.87
N ALA A 261 1.91 -1.44 -33.97
CA ALA A 261 1.32 -1.05 -35.23
C ALA A 261 2.19 -0.01 -35.96
N PHE A 262 2.61 1.07 -35.27
CA PHE A 262 3.50 2.10 -35.83
C PHE A 262 4.90 1.59 -36.18
N LYS A 263 5.40 0.59 -35.44
CA LYS A 263 6.70 -0.03 -35.69
C LYS A 263 6.71 -0.85 -36.99
N TYR A 264 5.64 -1.63 -37.23
CA TYR A 264 5.61 -2.59 -38.33
C TYR A 264 4.82 -2.10 -39.56
N THR A 265 4.23 -0.92 -39.49
CA THR A 265 3.55 -0.28 -40.63
C THR A 265 4.54 0.61 -41.39
N PRO A 266 4.72 0.37 -42.71
CA PRO A 266 5.51 1.23 -43.57
C PRO A 266 4.86 2.61 -43.72
N ASP A 267 5.67 3.59 -44.15
CA ASP A 267 5.22 4.95 -44.41
C ASP A 267 4.11 4.98 -45.51
N ASN A 268 3.25 5.99 -45.46
CA ASN A 268 2.10 6.21 -46.38
C ASN A 268 1.04 5.09 -46.31
N LYS A 269 0.87 4.44 -45.17
CA LYS A 269 -0.16 3.41 -44.91
C LYS A 269 -1.14 3.90 -43.86
N SER A 270 -2.05 3.02 -43.43
CA SER A 270 -3.07 3.36 -42.42
C SER A 270 -2.96 2.50 -41.16
N ILE A 271 -3.31 3.15 -40.03
CA ILE A 271 -3.54 2.50 -38.73
C ILE A 271 -4.91 2.99 -38.23
N THR A 272 -5.80 2.07 -37.90
CA THR A 272 -7.16 2.39 -37.48
C THR A 272 -7.49 1.73 -36.16
N LEU A 273 -7.91 2.54 -35.18
CA LEU A 273 -8.58 2.06 -33.96
C LEU A 273 -10.08 1.94 -34.27
N ILE A 274 -10.68 0.80 -33.92
CA ILE A 274 -12.10 0.54 -34.13
C ILE A 274 -12.72 0.17 -32.80
N VAL A 275 -13.76 0.92 -32.37
CA VAL A 275 -14.48 0.64 -31.12
C VAL A 275 -15.90 0.26 -31.43
N MET A 276 -16.34 -0.89 -30.93
CA MET A 276 -17.70 -1.40 -31.09
C MET A 276 -18.22 -1.92 -29.76
N GLU A 277 -19.46 -1.62 -29.46
CA GLU A 277 -20.18 -2.11 -28.29
C GLU A 277 -21.16 -3.23 -28.71
N SER A 278 -21.20 -4.31 -27.96
CA SER A 278 -22.12 -5.43 -28.18
C SER A 278 -22.61 -5.97 -26.84
N GLY A 279 -23.78 -5.49 -26.40
CA GLY A 279 -24.40 -5.89 -25.13
C GLY A 279 -23.53 -5.55 -23.92
N GLN A 280 -23.06 -6.57 -23.20
CA GLN A 280 -22.19 -6.42 -22.02
C GLN A 280 -20.70 -6.33 -22.36
N PHE A 281 -20.33 -6.34 -23.62
CA PHE A 281 -18.95 -6.33 -24.07
C PHE A 281 -18.63 -5.09 -24.90
N VAL A 282 -17.40 -4.65 -24.79
CA VAL A 282 -16.79 -3.65 -25.66
C VAL A 282 -15.61 -4.27 -26.37
N SER A 283 -15.54 -4.13 -27.68
CA SER A 283 -14.40 -4.57 -28.46
C SER A 283 -13.63 -3.37 -29.01
N ILE A 284 -12.32 -3.41 -28.84
CA ILE A 284 -11.39 -2.39 -29.31
C ILE A 284 -10.39 -3.10 -30.23
N ALA A 285 -10.37 -2.74 -31.51
CA ALA A 285 -9.48 -3.34 -32.47
C ALA A 285 -8.45 -2.32 -32.97
N VAL A 286 -7.16 -2.71 -32.92
CA VAL A 286 -6.05 -1.99 -33.57
C VAL A 286 -5.78 -2.70 -34.89
N LYS A 287 -6.12 -2.04 -35.98
CA LYS A 287 -5.88 -2.51 -37.34
C LYS A 287 -4.71 -1.77 -37.97
N ASP A 288 -3.72 -2.47 -38.46
CA ASP A 288 -2.57 -1.95 -39.19
C ASP A 288 -2.50 -2.52 -40.62
N GLU A 289 -1.92 -1.75 -41.55
CA GLU A 289 -1.55 -2.20 -42.89
C GLU A 289 -0.05 -2.50 -42.98
N GLY A 290 0.48 -3.16 -41.95
CA GLY A 290 1.88 -3.49 -41.82
C GLY A 290 2.30 -4.76 -42.59
N ILE A 291 3.48 -5.25 -42.23
CA ILE A 291 4.07 -6.45 -42.86
C ILE A 291 3.28 -7.74 -42.63
N GLY A 292 2.37 -7.74 -41.64
CA GLY A 292 1.60 -8.91 -41.21
C GLY A 292 2.45 -9.99 -40.52
N ILE A 293 1.76 -10.98 -39.97
CA ILE A 293 2.35 -12.07 -39.17
C ILE A 293 2.09 -13.41 -39.92
N PRO A 294 3.11 -14.25 -40.12
CA PRO A 294 2.92 -15.58 -40.65
C PRO A 294 2.02 -16.46 -39.79
N LYS A 295 1.11 -17.22 -40.38
CA LYS A 295 0.12 -18.04 -39.66
C LYS A 295 0.73 -19.02 -38.65
N ASP A 296 1.90 -19.57 -38.96
CA ASP A 296 2.67 -20.45 -38.07
C ASP A 296 3.23 -19.76 -36.83
N LYS A 297 3.37 -18.42 -36.86
CA LYS A 297 3.88 -17.59 -35.76
C LYS A 297 2.78 -17.05 -34.88
N VAL A 298 1.54 -16.88 -35.38
CA VAL A 298 0.41 -16.29 -34.62
C VAL A 298 0.19 -16.94 -33.25
N PRO A 299 0.25 -18.27 -33.06
CA PRO A 299 0.07 -18.89 -31.76
C PRO A 299 1.15 -18.52 -30.74
N SER A 300 2.37 -18.21 -31.20
CA SER A 300 3.53 -17.95 -30.34
C SER A 300 3.85 -16.48 -30.11
N ILE A 301 3.14 -15.52 -30.74
CA ILE A 301 3.46 -14.09 -30.58
C ILE A 301 3.23 -13.55 -29.16
N PHE A 302 2.42 -14.23 -28.36
CA PHE A 302 2.20 -13.91 -26.95
C PHE A 302 3.18 -14.64 -26.02
N GLU A 303 4.03 -15.52 -26.55
CA GLU A 303 5.11 -16.15 -25.81
C GLU A 303 6.26 -15.17 -25.59
N ARG A 304 7.01 -15.39 -24.54
CA ARG A 304 8.10 -14.50 -24.12
C ARG A 304 9.27 -14.57 -25.07
N PHE A 305 9.91 -13.43 -25.30
CA PHE A 305 11.11 -13.31 -26.14
C PHE A 305 10.92 -13.80 -27.59
N THR A 306 9.67 -13.99 -27.98
CA THR A 306 9.35 -14.36 -29.36
C THR A 306 9.32 -13.10 -30.22
N THR A 307 10.14 -13.08 -31.27
CA THR A 307 10.17 -12.01 -32.26
C THR A 307 9.94 -12.61 -33.64
N VAL A 308 9.12 -11.97 -34.47
CA VAL A 308 8.81 -12.43 -35.83
C VAL A 308 9.82 -11.93 -36.85
N SER A 309 10.66 -10.93 -36.47
CA SER A 309 11.63 -10.29 -37.37
C SER A 309 12.83 -11.19 -37.69
N LYS A 310 13.29 -11.16 -38.95
CA LYS A 310 14.55 -11.77 -39.37
C LYS A 310 15.73 -10.95 -38.83
N GLU A 311 16.90 -11.58 -38.63
CA GLU A 311 18.16 -11.06 -38.06
C GLU A 311 18.68 -9.72 -38.63
N ASN A 312 18.06 -9.17 -39.69
CA ASN A 312 18.50 -7.96 -40.37
C ASN A 312 17.59 -6.73 -40.15
N ASP A 313 16.57 -6.78 -39.26
CA ASP A 313 15.73 -5.62 -38.99
C ASP A 313 16.43 -4.64 -38.08
N MET A 314 16.59 -3.39 -38.52
CA MET A 314 17.24 -2.27 -37.81
C MET A 314 16.56 -1.86 -36.48
N GLN A 315 15.45 -2.48 -36.09
CA GLN A 315 14.75 -2.18 -34.84
C GLN A 315 14.50 -3.43 -34.01
N PRO A 316 15.45 -3.84 -33.15
CA PRO A 316 15.28 -4.99 -32.29
C PRO A 316 14.09 -4.81 -31.34
N SER A 317 13.21 -5.81 -31.24
CA SER A 317 12.10 -5.86 -30.29
C SER A 317 12.46 -6.72 -29.08
N SER A 318 11.98 -6.36 -27.89
CA SER A 318 12.24 -7.12 -26.64
C SER A 318 11.52 -8.48 -26.59
N GLY A 319 10.47 -8.68 -27.40
CA GLY A 319 9.60 -9.85 -27.32
C GLY A 319 8.80 -9.95 -26.01
N ILE A 320 8.72 -8.87 -25.22
CA ILE A 320 8.01 -8.84 -23.93
C ILE A 320 6.67 -8.13 -24.06
N GLY A 321 6.53 -7.16 -24.97
CA GLY A 321 5.36 -6.28 -25.04
C GLY A 321 4.02 -7.03 -25.22
N LEU A 322 3.93 -7.95 -26.18
CA LEU A 322 2.69 -8.72 -26.42
C LEU A 322 2.42 -9.75 -25.31
N SER A 323 3.45 -10.34 -24.71
CA SER A 323 3.26 -11.21 -23.55
C SER A 323 2.74 -10.45 -22.34
N LEU A 324 3.19 -9.21 -22.12
CA LEU A 324 2.66 -8.31 -21.09
C LEU A 324 1.20 -7.95 -21.38
N VAL A 325 0.87 -7.59 -22.62
CA VAL A 325 -0.52 -7.32 -23.03
C VAL A 325 -1.44 -8.50 -22.70
N ASN A 326 -1.05 -9.73 -23.05
CA ASN A 326 -1.85 -10.92 -22.76
C ASN A 326 -2.10 -11.11 -21.26
N GLU A 327 -1.10 -10.89 -20.42
CA GLU A 327 -1.24 -11.00 -18.96
C GLU A 327 -2.12 -9.87 -18.38
N LEU A 328 -1.94 -8.63 -18.85
CA LEU A 328 -2.79 -7.50 -18.43
C LEU A 328 -4.26 -7.72 -18.85
N VAL A 329 -4.50 -8.21 -20.07
CA VAL A 329 -5.85 -8.54 -20.55
C VAL A 329 -6.50 -9.61 -19.68
N LYS A 330 -5.76 -10.66 -19.29
CA LYS A 330 -6.26 -11.68 -18.35
C LYS A 330 -6.61 -11.09 -16.98
N MET A 331 -5.81 -10.16 -16.49
CA MET A 331 -6.10 -9.46 -15.21
C MET A 331 -7.40 -8.64 -15.29
N LEU A 332 -7.68 -8.05 -16.45
CA LEU A 332 -8.92 -7.32 -16.72
C LEU A 332 -10.10 -8.25 -17.10
N HIS A 333 -9.95 -9.56 -16.96
CA HIS A 333 -10.93 -10.57 -17.37
C HIS A 333 -11.40 -10.42 -18.83
N GLY A 334 -10.52 -9.88 -19.68
CA GLY A 334 -10.77 -9.70 -21.10
C GLY A 334 -10.20 -10.84 -21.96
N GLU A 335 -10.37 -10.70 -23.25
CA GLU A 335 -9.83 -11.59 -24.27
C GLU A 335 -9.12 -10.79 -25.35
N ILE A 336 -7.98 -11.28 -25.86
CA ILE A 336 -7.30 -10.70 -27.00
C ILE A 336 -7.27 -11.70 -28.15
N GLN A 337 -7.68 -11.26 -29.32
CA GLN A 337 -7.71 -12.05 -30.57
C GLN A 337 -6.82 -11.38 -31.61
N VAL A 338 -6.23 -12.17 -32.51
CA VAL A 338 -5.35 -11.68 -33.56
C VAL A 338 -5.72 -12.30 -34.89
N GLU A 339 -5.93 -11.45 -35.88
CA GLU A 339 -6.06 -11.84 -37.27
C GLU A 339 -4.97 -11.15 -38.08
N SER A 340 -4.16 -11.90 -38.82
CA SER A 340 -3.06 -11.33 -39.59
C SER A 340 -2.77 -12.12 -40.84
N GLU A 341 -2.40 -11.37 -41.90
CA GLU A 341 -1.98 -11.93 -43.19
C GLU A 341 -0.72 -11.21 -43.69
N VAL A 342 0.28 -11.98 -44.09
CA VAL A 342 1.56 -11.42 -44.56
C VAL A 342 1.35 -10.47 -45.72
N LYS A 343 1.93 -9.25 -45.62
CA LYS A 343 1.83 -8.10 -46.54
C LYS A 343 0.45 -7.43 -46.62
N LYS A 344 -0.53 -7.84 -45.78
CA LYS A 344 -1.83 -7.17 -45.70
C LYS A 344 -2.04 -6.43 -44.36
N GLY A 345 -1.24 -6.80 -43.33
CA GLY A 345 -1.30 -6.20 -42.02
C GLY A 345 -1.89 -7.13 -40.96
N SER A 346 -2.20 -6.56 -39.78
CA SER A 346 -2.74 -7.29 -38.64
C SER A 346 -3.89 -6.54 -37.98
N VAL A 347 -4.76 -7.28 -37.33
CA VAL A 347 -5.84 -6.78 -36.49
C VAL A 347 -5.72 -7.43 -35.12
N PHE A 348 -5.44 -6.62 -34.09
CA PHE A 348 -5.46 -7.05 -32.70
C PHE A 348 -6.77 -6.58 -32.08
N LYS A 349 -7.63 -7.50 -31.68
CA LYS A 349 -8.95 -7.23 -31.14
C LYS A 349 -8.99 -7.55 -29.64
N LEU A 350 -9.14 -6.54 -28.82
CA LEU A 350 -9.33 -6.63 -27.36
C LEU A 350 -10.84 -6.64 -27.08
N VAL A 351 -11.32 -7.60 -26.28
CA VAL A 351 -12.71 -7.70 -25.84
C VAL A 351 -12.73 -7.57 -24.31
N LEU A 352 -13.49 -6.60 -23.80
CA LEU A 352 -13.62 -6.31 -22.38
C LEU A 352 -15.09 -6.34 -21.95
N HIS A 353 -15.34 -6.67 -20.71
CA HIS A 353 -16.68 -6.65 -20.11
C HIS A 353 -16.95 -5.26 -19.48
N LYS A 354 -18.18 -4.75 -19.57
CA LYS A 354 -18.55 -3.42 -19.08
C LYS A 354 -18.77 -3.35 -17.57
N GLY A 355 -19.28 -4.42 -16.99
CA GLY A 355 -19.72 -4.47 -15.59
C GLY A 355 -18.61 -4.68 -14.59
N LYS A 356 -18.78 -4.20 -13.36
CA LYS A 356 -17.85 -4.39 -12.26
C LYS A 356 -17.93 -5.78 -11.61
N GLU A 357 -18.99 -6.54 -11.90
CA GLU A 357 -19.30 -7.82 -11.26
C GLU A 357 -18.23 -8.88 -11.51
N ILE A 358 -17.52 -8.77 -12.63
CA ILE A 358 -16.45 -9.71 -13.02
C ILE A 358 -15.27 -9.68 -12.04
N TYR A 359 -15.05 -8.53 -11.39
CA TYR A 359 -13.94 -8.34 -10.43
C TYR A 359 -14.30 -8.71 -8.99
N ALA A 360 -15.56 -9.09 -8.71
CA ALA A 360 -16.06 -9.35 -7.34
C ALA A 360 -15.36 -10.50 -6.61
N GLN A 361 -14.72 -11.42 -7.34
CA GLN A 361 -14.00 -12.57 -6.77
C GLN A 361 -12.49 -12.33 -6.59
N ASP A 362 -11.97 -11.23 -7.10
CA ASP A 362 -10.56 -10.91 -7.02
C ASP A 362 -10.21 -10.33 -5.64
N LYS A 363 -9.14 -10.86 -5.03
CA LYS A 363 -8.75 -10.48 -3.65
C LYS A 363 -8.04 -9.14 -3.53
N ASN A 364 -7.51 -8.59 -4.63
CA ASN A 364 -6.67 -7.40 -4.65
C ASN A 364 -7.26 -6.34 -5.60
N VAL A 365 -8.55 -6.03 -5.46
CA VAL A 365 -9.24 -5.01 -6.24
C VAL A 365 -9.63 -3.86 -5.33
N GLU A 366 -9.24 -2.67 -5.71
CA GLU A 366 -9.67 -1.40 -5.13
C GLU A 366 -10.64 -0.70 -6.10
N TYR A 367 -11.78 -0.22 -5.60
CA TYR A 367 -12.75 0.51 -6.39
C TYR A 367 -12.68 1.99 -6.07
N ILE A 368 -12.42 2.82 -7.07
CA ILE A 368 -12.56 4.27 -6.96
C ILE A 368 -13.99 4.63 -7.39
N LEU A 369 -14.81 4.97 -6.40
CA LEU A 369 -16.14 5.53 -6.63
C LEU A 369 -15.95 7.04 -6.81
N ASN A 370 -15.87 7.50 -8.04
CA ASN A 370 -16.02 8.93 -8.32
C ASN A 370 -17.48 9.28 -8.05
N ASP A 371 -17.76 10.06 -7.01
CA ASP A 371 -19.05 10.72 -6.88
C ASP A 371 -19.24 11.61 -8.10
N THR A 372 -20.09 11.15 -9.00
CA THR A 372 -20.56 11.96 -10.15
C THR A 372 -21.53 13.02 -9.66
N SER A 373 -21.02 14.08 -9.06
CA SER A 373 -21.65 15.36 -8.99
C SER A 373 -20.78 16.35 -9.76
N GLU A 374 -21.18 16.63 -10.98
CA GLU A 374 -20.87 17.82 -11.77
C GLU A 374 -19.62 18.62 -11.34
N GLU A 375 -18.44 18.07 -11.55
CA GLU A 375 -17.26 18.88 -11.76
C GLU A 375 -16.88 18.71 -13.23
N GLN A 376 -17.25 19.73 -13.99
CA GLN A 376 -16.71 19.99 -15.32
C GLN A 376 -15.19 19.81 -15.24
N GLU A 377 -14.69 18.86 -16.04
CA GLU A 377 -13.29 18.78 -16.36
C GLU A 377 -12.79 20.15 -16.78
N THR A 378 -12.11 20.83 -15.86
CA THR A 378 -11.12 21.79 -16.30
C THR A 378 -10.02 20.93 -16.91
N VAL A 379 -10.13 20.72 -18.20
CA VAL A 379 -9.04 20.33 -19.08
C VAL A 379 -7.79 21.01 -18.54
N LEU A 380 -6.81 20.22 -18.08
CA LEU A 380 -5.43 20.69 -17.96
C LEU A 380 -4.99 20.95 -19.41
N ALA A 381 -5.41 22.09 -19.94
CA ALA A 381 -4.78 22.68 -21.09
C ALA A 381 -3.32 22.85 -20.71
N GLU A 382 -2.43 22.21 -21.46
CA GLU A 382 -1.05 22.63 -21.50
C GLU A 382 -1.07 24.16 -21.69
N PRO A 383 -0.25 24.91 -20.96
CA PRO A 383 -0.21 26.36 -21.16
C PRO A 383 0.21 26.61 -22.61
N GLU A 384 -0.74 27.08 -23.41
CA GLU A 384 -0.44 27.74 -24.67
C GLU A 384 0.65 28.79 -24.38
N GLN A 385 1.73 28.68 -25.12
CA GLN A 385 2.76 29.72 -25.17
C GLN A 385 2.10 31.04 -25.53
N ASN A 386 2.47 32.05 -24.80
CA ASN A 386 2.29 33.48 -24.99
C ASN A 386 1.23 34.12 -24.08
N ASP A 387 1.75 34.56 -22.95
CA ASP A 387 1.68 35.99 -22.60
C ASP A 387 2.84 36.27 -21.65
N GLU A 388 3.83 36.99 -22.15
CA GLU A 388 4.87 37.62 -21.38
C GLU A 388 4.24 38.65 -20.41
N ILE A 389 3.83 38.14 -19.22
CA ILE A 389 3.63 39.03 -18.10
C ILE A 389 5.01 39.34 -17.57
N SER A 390 5.52 40.50 -17.96
CA SER A 390 6.74 41.12 -17.43
C SER A 390 6.62 41.18 -15.90
N LEU A 391 7.39 40.32 -15.24
CA LEU A 391 7.60 40.32 -13.79
C LEU A 391 8.30 41.65 -13.43
N PRO A 392 7.90 42.33 -12.35
CA PRO A 392 8.70 43.42 -11.83
C PRO A 392 10.07 42.90 -11.41
N ASP A 393 11.13 43.54 -11.88
CA ASP A 393 12.51 43.24 -11.51
C ASP A 393 12.66 43.12 -10.00
N MET A 394 12.92 41.90 -9.54
CA MET A 394 13.35 41.65 -8.17
C MET A 394 14.79 42.15 -8.02
N PRO A 395 15.10 42.93 -6.98
CA PRO A 395 16.49 43.31 -6.72
C PRO A 395 17.33 42.04 -6.49
N PRO A 396 18.60 41.99 -6.90
CA PRO A 396 19.46 40.83 -6.73
C PRO A 396 19.53 40.46 -5.23
N ALA A 397 19.09 39.23 -4.93
CA ALA A 397 19.11 38.69 -3.58
C ALA A 397 20.56 38.53 -3.10
N THR A 398 20.88 39.11 -1.96
CA THR A 398 22.10 38.80 -1.23
C THR A 398 22.07 37.31 -0.80
N LYS A 399 23.22 36.63 -0.77
CA LYS A 399 23.37 35.21 -0.47
C LYS A 399 22.71 34.75 0.84
N GLU A 400 22.35 35.65 1.75
CA GLU A 400 21.69 35.39 3.03
C GLU A 400 20.16 35.25 2.92
N THR A 401 19.55 35.46 1.78
CA THR A 401 18.11 35.38 1.51
C THR A 401 17.69 34.22 0.60
N LEU A 402 18.64 33.36 0.22
CA LEU A 402 18.35 32.21 -0.65
C LEU A 402 17.61 31.11 0.15
N VAL A 403 16.55 30.54 -0.45
CA VAL A 403 15.81 29.39 0.08
C VAL A 403 16.77 28.23 0.30
N LYS A 404 16.80 27.66 1.53
CA LYS A 404 17.63 26.49 1.88
C LYS A 404 16.92 25.21 1.45
N VAL A 405 17.51 24.48 0.53
CA VAL A 405 17.02 23.18 0.05
C VAL A 405 17.91 22.06 0.57
N MET A 406 17.32 21.07 1.24
CA MET A 406 18.04 19.87 1.66
C MET A 406 17.78 18.74 0.66
N VAL A 407 18.83 18.07 0.22
CA VAL A 407 18.79 16.91 -0.68
C VAL A 407 19.26 15.68 0.11
N VAL A 408 18.37 14.69 0.25
CA VAL A 408 18.63 13.43 0.97
C VAL A 408 18.64 12.29 -0.04
N GLU A 409 19.83 11.79 -0.36
CA GLU A 409 20.06 10.80 -1.42
C GLU A 409 21.29 9.98 -1.05
N ASP A 410 21.19 8.65 -1.04
CA ASP A 410 22.30 7.78 -0.64
C ASP A 410 23.39 7.69 -1.72
N ASN A 411 23.02 7.76 -3.00
CA ASN A 411 23.97 7.77 -4.09
C ASN A 411 24.72 9.10 -4.17
N ALA A 412 26.03 9.07 -3.91
CA ALA A 412 26.86 10.27 -3.84
C ALA A 412 26.88 11.06 -5.14
N GLU A 413 26.94 10.39 -6.31
CA GLU A 413 26.99 11.03 -7.61
C GLU A 413 25.66 11.71 -7.95
N LEU A 414 24.53 11.04 -7.68
CA LEU A 414 23.19 11.61 -7.91
C LEU A 414 22.92 12.77 -6.94
N ARG A 415 23.31 12.64 -5.67
CA ARG A 415 23.22 13.72 -4.70
C ARG A 415 24.00 14.94 -5.15
N GLN A 416 25.25 14.74 -5.59
CA GLN A 416 26.07 15.82 -6.12
C GLN A 416 25.43 16.47 -7.34
N PHE A 417 24.94 15.70 -8.29
CA PHE A 417 24.27 16.20 -9.50
C PHE A 417 23.04 17.04 -9.17
N ILE A 418 22.19 16.60 -8.25
CA ILE A 418 21.00 17.36 -7.81
C ILE A 418 21.45 18.67 -7.13
N CYS A 419 22.47 18.61 -6.27
CA CYS A 419 23.00 19.80 -5.61
C CYS A 419 23.57 20.81 -6.64
N GLU A 420 24.29 20.36 -7.66
CA GLU A 420 24.83 21.20 -8.73
C GLU A 420 23.70 21.88 -9.53
N ILE A 421 22.65 21.14 -9.93
CA ILE A 421 21.51 21.72 -10.66
C ILE A 421 20.84 22.84 -9.87
N LEU A 422 20.74 22.71 -8.55
CA LEU A 422 19.98 23.61 -7.70
C LEU A 422 20.81 24.73 -7.11
N SER A 423 22.14 24.60 -7.03
CA SER A 423 23.06 25.56 -6.38
C SER A 423 23.11 26.95 -7.03
N GLY A 424 22.71 27.04 -8.31
CA GLY A 424 22.62 28.33 -9.03
C GLY A 424 21.48 29.24 -8.53
N THR A 425 20.44 28.64 -7.90
CA THR A 425 19.24 29.38 -7.50
C THR A 425 18.96 29.28 -5.98
N TYR A 426 19.40 28.19 -5.34
CA TYR A 426 19.12 27.87 -3.95
C TYR A 426 20.39 27.65 -3.12
N ARG A 427 20.28 27.76 -1.78
CA ARG A 427 21.33 27.30 -0.88
C ARG A 427 21.08 25.81 -0.62
N VAL A 428 21.94 24.94 -1.14
CA VAL A 428 21.72 23.49 -1.14
C VAL A 428 22.62 22.80 -0.12
N VAL A 429 22.05 21.89 0.66
CA VAL A 429 22.76 20.97 1.58
C VAL A 429 22.42 19.54 1.20
N GLY A 430 23.43 18.71 0.95
CA GLY A 430 23.27 17.31 0.56
C GLY A 430 23.68 16.35 1.68
N VAL A 431 22.78 15.44 2.09
CA VAL A 431 23.01 14.43 3.12
C VAL A 431 22.72 13.03 2.57
N ALA A 432 23.33 12.00 3.19
CA ALA A 432 23.34 10.67 2.60
C ALA A 432 22.14 9.77 3.00
N ASP A 433 21.44 10.09 4.08
CA ASP A 433 20.29 9.30 4.56
C ASP A 433 19.42 10.08 5.55
N GLY A 434 18.31 9.46 5.98
CA GLY A 434 17.34 10.10 6.86
C GLY A 434 17.88 10.44 8.26
N VAL A 435 18.85 9.69 8.79
CA VAL A 435 19.45 9.98 10.11
C VAL A 435 20.26 11.27 10.03
N MET A 436 21.15 11.38 9.03
CA MET A 436 21.91 12.61 8.78
C MET A 436 21.01 13.81 8.46
N ALA A 437 19.86 13.57 7.79
CA ALA A 437 18.90 14.62 7.53
C ALA A 437 18.29 15.16 8.82
N LEU A 438 17.91 14.32 9.78
CA LEU A 438 17.40 14.75 11.07
C LEU A 438 18.47 15.51 11.91
N GLU A 439 19.71 15.04 11.91
CA GLU A 439 20.83 15.73 12.56
C GLU A 439 21.04 17.14 11.99
N GLU A 440 21.03 17.28 10.65
CA GLU A 440 21.18 18.59 9.99
C GLU A 440 19.97 19.50 10.24
N ILE A 441 18.74 18.94 10.35
CA ILE A 441 17.51 19.70 10.69
C ILE A 441 17.59 20.25 12.12
N GLU A 442 18.21 19.55 13.06
CA GLU A 442 18.42 20.06 14.41
C GLU A 442 19.39 21.25 14.45
N GLU A 443 20.42 21.26 13.58
CA GLU A 443 21.34 22.38 13.47
C GLU A 443 20.72 23.57 12.73
N GLU A 444 20.19 23.35 11.56
CA GLU A 444 19.57 24.40 10.73
C GLU A 444 18.42 23.85 9.87
N VAL A 445 17.19 24.18 10.23
CA VAL A 445 15.98 23.72 9.55
C VAL A 445 15.92 24.23 8.12
N PRO A 446 15.74 23.36 7.09
CA PRO A 446 15.60 23.76 5.69
C PRO A 446 14.22 24.32 5.40
N ASP A 447 14.13 25.12 4.32
CA ASP A 447 12.86 25.61 3.79
C ASP A 447 12.16 24.59 2.89
N PHE A 448 12.93 23.61 2.36
CA PHE A 448 12.47 22.61 1.40
C PHE A 448 13.30 21.33 1.50
N ILE A 449 12.67 20.17 1.34
CA ILE A 449 13.36 18.87 1.37
C ILE A 449 13.05 18.08 0.10
N ILE A 450 14.11 17.52 -0.49
CA ILE A 450 14.03 16.55 -1.58
C ILE A 450 14.65 15.26 -1.07
N THR A 451 13.90 14.16 -1.05
CA THR A 451 14.38 12.89 -0.49
C THR A 451 14.15 11.72 -1.43
N ASP A 452 15.09 10.77 -1.47
CA ASP A 452 14.81 9.44 -1.99
C ASP A 452 14.01 8.63 -0.98
N ILE A 453 13.34 7.59 -1.44
CA ILE A 453 12.63 6.61 -0.59
C ILE A 453 13.61 5.58 -0.05
N MET A 454 14.44 4.99 -0.93
CA MET A 454 15.26 3.83 -0.62
C MET A 454 16.66 4.26 -0.16
N MET A 455 16.83 4.40 1.14
CA MET A 455 18.11 4.81 1.73
C MET A 455 18.48 3.89 2.90
N PRO A 456 19.79 3.72 3.19
CA PRO A 456 20.24 2.95 4.34
C PRO A 456 19.92 3.66 5.67
N ARG A 457 19.95 2.94 6.77
CA ARG A 457 19.72 3.38 8.16
C ARG A 457 18.29 3.86 8.42
N MET A 458 17.83 4.91 7.76
CA MET A 458 16.48 5.47 7.81
C MET A 458 16.02 5.76 6.40
N ASP A 459 14.92 5.16 5.96
CA ASP A 459 14.33 5.37 4.65
C ASP A 459 13.57 6.71 4.56
N GLY A 460 13.26 7.13 3.31
CA GLY A 460 12.59 8.41 3.08
C GLY A 460 11.19 8.48 3.68
N ILE A 461 10.47 7.36 3.76
CA ILE A 461 9.11 7.31 4.34
C ILE A 461 9.17 7.53 5.86
N GLU A 462 10.12 6.90 6.53
CA GLU A 462 10.35 7.08 7.95
C GLU A 462 10.80 8.51 8.27
N LEU A 463 11.70 9.08 7.46
CA LEU A 463 12.11 10.47 7.56
C LEU A 463 10.91 11.44 7.43
N ILE A 464 10.06 11.25 6.42
CA ILE A 464 8.87 12.08 6.20
C ILE A 464 7.94 12.03 7.41
N ARG A 465 7.70 10.84 7.97
CA ARG A 465 6.89 10.69 9.17
C ARG A 465 7.44 11.50 10.33
N HIS A 466 8.73 11.39 10.62
CA HIS A 466 9.38 12.18 11.67
C HIS A 466 9.23 13.69 11.47
N ILE A 467 9.38 14.17 10.22
CA ILE A 467 9.25 15.60 9.90
C ILE A 467 7.79 16.05 10.03
N LYS A 468 6.83 15.30 9.51
CA LYS A 468 5.41 15.70 9.48
C LYS A 468 4.70 15.54 10.83
N GLU A 469 5.16 14.65 11.71
CA GLU A 469 4.65 14.51 13.09
C GLU A 469 5.21 15.56 14.05
N ASN A 470 6.30 16.22 13.73
CA ASN A 470 6.92 17.23 14.58
C ASN A 470 6.37 18.63 14.28
N VAL A 471 5.77 19.28 15.27
CA VAL A 471 5.18 20.62 15.18
C VAL A 471 6.17 21.67 14.64
N ASN A 472 7.46 21.50 14.88
CA ASN A 472 8.49 22.46 14.43
C ASN A 472 8.84 22.34 12.96
N THR A 473 8.54 21.21 12.31
CA THR A 473 8.99 20.88 10.95
C THR A 473 7.88 20.44 10.00
N CYS A 474 6.66 20.20 10.51
CA CYS A 474 5.54 19.67 9.71
C CYS A 474 5.16 20.57 8.52
N ASP A 475 5.48 21.88 8.58
CA ASP A 475 5.24 22.85 7.52
C ASP A 475 6.27 22.79 6.37
N ILE A 476 7.36 22.04 6.51
CA ILE A 476 8.38 21.94 5.46
C ILE A 476 7.82 21.16 4.27
N PRO A 477 7.83 21.73 3.06
CA PRO A 477 7.44 21.00 1.86
C PRO A 477 8.47 19.95 1.51
N ILE A 478 7.97 18.78 1.09
CA ILE A 478 8.80 17.62 0.78
C ILE A 478 8.44 17.08 -0.60
N ILE A 479 9.46 16.95 -1.46
CA ILE A 479 9.41 16.21 -2.72
C ILE A 479 10.08 14.86 -2.53
N ILE A 480 9.42 13.80 -2.97
CA ILE A 480 10.03 12.48 -3.09
C ILE A 480 10.58 12.28 -4.49
N LEU A 481 11.85 11.85 -4.57
CA LEU A 481 12.45 11.29 -5.78
C LEU A 481 12.32 9.76 -5.70
N SER A 482 11.70 9.12 -6.67
CA SER A 482 11.52 7.68 -6.59
C SER A 482 11.65 6.97 -7.92
N ALA A 483 12.20 5.76 -7.87
CA ALA A 483 12.19 4.84 -8.99
C ALA A 483 10.82 4.15 -9.20
N LYS A 484 9.88 4.29 -8.26
CA LYS A 484 8.54 3.71 -8.34
C LYS A 484 7.61 4.70 -9.06
N SER A 485 6.86 4.22 -10.03
CA SER A 485 5.94 5.01 -10.85
C SER A 485 4.47 4.59 -10.67
N SER A 486 4.17 3.72 -9.70
CA SER A 486 2.79 3.25 -9.52
C SER A 486 1.92 4.31 -8.83
N VAL A 487 0.65 4.32 -9.19
CA VAL A 487 -0.36 5.22 -8.61
C VAL A 487 -0.52 4.94 -7.11
N GLU A 488 -0.40 3.66 -6.71
CA GLU A 488 -0.49 3.24 -5.32
C GLU A 488 0.63 3.83 -4.44
N ASP A 489 1.87 3.85 -4.95
CA ASP A 489 3.01 4.45 -4.24
C ASP A 489 2.83 5.98 -4.10
N ARG A 490 2.21 6.64 -5.11
CA ARG A 490 1.85 8.06 -5.06
C ARG A 490 0.77 8.35 -4.02
N ILE A 491 -0.29 7.55 -3.99
CA ILE A 491 -1.39 7.72 -3.03
C ILE A 491 -0.88 7.53 -1.60
N GLN A 492 -0.04 6.53 -1.37
CA GLN A 492 0.57 6.29 -0.06
C GLN A 492 1.45 7.45 0.39
N GLY A 493 2.23 8.02 -0.53
CA GLY A 493 3.02 9.23 -0.27
C GLY A 493 2.16 10.45 0.08
N LEU A 494 1.10 10.71 -0.71
CA LEU A 494 0.17 11.82 -0.46
C LEU A 494 -0.55 11.69 0.89
N GLN A 495 -0.91 10.47 1.32
CA GLN A 495 -1.50 10.21 2.64
C GLN A 495 -0.53 10.52 3.80
N LEU A 496 0.78 10.49 3.56
CA LEU A 496 1.81 10.87 4.51
C LEU A 496 2.08 12.39 4.56
N GLY A 497 1.39 13.18 3.73
CA GLY A 497 1.52 14.64 3.70
C GLY A 497 2.72 15.14 2.91
N ILE A 498 3.17 14.42 1.90
CA ILE A 498 4.15 14.94 0.91
C ILE A 498 3.48 15.93 -0.03
N ASP A 499 4.26 16.86 -0.50
CA ASP A 499 3.77 17.93 -1.38
C ASP A 499 3.87 17.54 -2.86
N ASP A 500 4.86 16.69 -3.23
CA ASP A 500 5.01 16.20 -4.60
C ASP A 500 5.87 14.94 -4.71
N TYR A 501 5.80 14.32 -5.89
CA TYR A 501 6.48 13.07 -6.22
C TYR A 501 7.07 13.17 -7.64
N ILE A 502 8.37 12.98 -7.76
CA ILE A 502 9.10 13.02 -9.02
C ILE A 502 9.69 11.65 -9.34
N PRO A 503 9.27 11.00 -10.45
CA PRO A 503 9.83 9.72 -10.85
C PRO A 503 11.25 9.88 -11.39
N LYS A 504 12.16 8.97 -11.02
CA LYS A 504 13.47 8.81 -11.63
C LYS A 504 13.33 7.97 -12.93
N PRO A 505 13.95 8.35 -14.06
CA PRO A 505 14.80 9.52 -14.25
C PRO A 505 14.01 10.81 -14.49
N PHE A 506 14.55 11.94 -14.09
CA PHE A 506 13.98 13.27 -14.28
C PHE A 506 14.93 14.19 -15.04
N SER A 507 14.40 15.23 -15.69
CA SER A 507 15.21 16.30 -16.27
C SER A 507 15.43 17.42 -15.24
N SER A 508 16.54 18.16 -15.40
CA SER A 508 16.88 19.33 -14.58
C SER A 508 15.76 20.37 -14.57
N ASP A 509 15.20 20.64 -15.75
CA ASP A 509 14.16 21.67 -15.94
C ASP A 509 12.85 21.23 -15.25
N TYR A 510 12.50 19.95 -15.35
CA TYR A 510 11.32 19.41 -14.67
C TYR A 510 11.44 19.53 -13.14
N LEU A 511 12.59 19.16 -12.56
CA LEU A 511 12.85 19.30 -11.13
C LEU A 511 12.75 20.76 -10.69
N LYS A 512 13.40 21.70 -11.41
CA LYS A 512 13.35 23.14 -11.12
C LYS A 512 11.92 23.67 -11.18
N SER A 513 11.19 23.37 -12.25
CA SER A 513 9.80 23.83 -12.42
C SER A 513 8.87 23.33 -11.31
N ARG A 514 9.06 22.09 -10.85
CA ARG A 514 8.24 21.54 -9.75
C ARG A 514 8.52 22.24 -8.42
N ILE A 515 9.79 22.51 -8.11
CA ILE A 515 10.19 23.25 -6.91
C ILE A 515 9.61 24.68 -6.97
N GLU A 516 9.73 25.37 -8.09
CA GLU A 516 9.19 26.73 -8.29
C GLU A 516 7.67 26.76 -8.12
N ASN A 517 6.96 25.79 -8.68
CA ASN A 517 5.52 25.69 -8.54
C ASN A 517 5.09 25.49 -7.08
N LEU A 518 5.77 24.60 -6.34
CA LEU A 518 5.48 24.38 -4.92
C LEU A 518 5.77 25.64 -4.07
N ILE A 519 6.86 26.35 -4.35
CA ILE A 519 7.16 27.63 -3.69
C ILE A 519 6.06 28.66 -3.99
N ARG A 520 5.55 28.70 -5.24
CA ARG A 520 4.45 29.58 -5.64
C ARG A 520 3.14 29.22 -4.92
N GLN A 521 2.78 27.95 -4.90
CA GLN A 521 1.59 27.45 -4.18
C GLN A 521 1.66 27.81 -2.68
N ARG A 522 2.84 27.64 -2.06
CA ARG A 522 3.05 28.03 -0.66
C ARG A 522 2.80 29.51 -0.42
N LYS A 523 3.22 30.41 -1.32
CA LYS A 523 2.93 31.84 -1.23
C LYS A 523 1.43 32.14 -1.26
N VAL A 524 0.66 31.37 -2.05
CA VAL A 524 -0.81 31.50 -2.10
C VAL A 524 -1.43 31.02 -0.76
N LEU A 525 -0.98 29.89 -0.21
CA LEU A 525 -1.43 29.42 1.10
C LEU A 525 -1.07 30.39 2.22
N GLN A 526 0.13 30.96 2.21
CA GLN A 526 0.53 32.01 3.16
C GLN A 526 -0.40 33.22 3.10
N SER A 527 -0.80 33.67 1.92
CA SER A 527 -1.76 34.77 1.78
C SER A 527 -3.15 34.43 2.31
N ALA A 528 -3.58 33.19 2.17
CA ALA A 528 -4.83 32.71 2.73
C ALA A 528 -4.79 32.64 4.28
N PHE A 529 -3.70 32.16 4.87
CA PHE A 529 -3.49 32.20 6.33
C PHE A 529 -3.43 33.63 6.86
N LEU A 530 -2.74 34.53 6.17
CA LEU A 530 -2.71 35.95 6.50
C LEU A 530 -4.11 36.58 6.49
N SER A 531 -4.97 36.19 5.55
CA SER A 531 -6.34 36.68 5.49
C SER A 531 -7.20 36.11 6.62
N LYS A 532 -6.99 34.86 7.03
CA LYS A 532 -7.75 34.19 8.10
C LYS A 532 -7.32 34.61 9.50
N TYR A 533 -6.01 34.74 9.76
CA TYR A 533 -5.43 34.92 11.08
C TYR A 533 -4.64 36.26 11.25
N GLY A 534 -4.20 36.83 10.15
CA GLY A 534 -3.49 38.09 10.09
C GLY A 534 -4.41 39.11 9.49
N ALA A 535 -4.78 40.06 10.20
CA ALA A 535 -5.63 41.11 9.77
C ALA A 535 -5.04 41.89 8.60
N GLN A 536 -5.58 41.70 7.45
CA GLN A 536 -5.17 42.37 6.22
C GLN A 536 -6.11 43.46 5.79
N PRO A 537 -5.55 44.53 5.26
CA PRO A 537 -6.27 45.26 4.26
C PRO A 537 -5.64 45.05 2.87
N LYS A 538 -6.43 44.53 1.99
CA LYS A 538 -6.41 44.73 0.56
C LYS A 538 -5.07 44.73 -0.20
N LYS A 539 -4.93 43.83 -1.14
CA LYS A 539 -4.90 44.24 -2.55
C LYS A 539 -5.37 43.04 -3.38
N GLU A 540 -6.32 43.37 -4.26
CA GLU A 540 -6.82 42.67 -5.44
C GLU A 540 -7.07 41.16 -5.33
N PRO A 541 -8.26 40.67 -5.69
CA PRO A 541 -8.48 39.25 -5.83
C PRO A 541 -7.59 38.82 -7.01
N LEU A 542 -6.46 38.17 -6.71
CA LEU A 542 -6.02 37.12 -7.58
C LEU A 542 -7.24 36.19 -7.67
N GLU A 543 -7.75 36.05 -8.87
CA GLU A 543 -8.86 35.15 -9.19
C GLU A 543 -8.69 33.87 -8.39
N ALA A 544 -9.67 33.58 -7.58
CA ALA A 544 -9.66 32.43 -6.71
C ALA A 544 -9.71 31.18 -7.60
N ILE A 545 -8.55 30.67 -7.97
CA ILE A 545 -8.43 29.29 -8.34
C ILE A 545 -8.77 28.56 -7.06
N ALA A 546 -9.96 27.96 -7.01
CA ALA A 546 -10.47 27.19 -5.90
C ALA A 546 -9.62 25.94 -5.74
N TYR A 547 -8.53 26.06 -4.99
CA TYR A 547 -7.81 24.89 -4.48
C TYR A 547 -8.56 24.37 -3.25
N PRO A 548 -8.77 23.05 -3.14
CA PRO A 548 -9.43 22.48 -1.98
C PRO A 548 -8.63 22.81 -0.71
N VAL A 549 -9.34 23.32 0.29
CA VAL A 549 -8.81 23.71 1.62
C VAL A 549 -8.22 22.51 2.41
N SER A 550 -8.17 21.33 1.82
CA SER A 550 -7.69 20.09 2.43
C SER A 550 -6.16 19.96 2.60
N GLN A 551 -5.38 20.98 2.23
CA GLN A 551 -3.91 20.98 2.41
C GLN A 551 -3.42 21.73 3.67
N ILE A 552 -4.33 22.20 4.53
CA ILE A 552 -3.90 22.78 5.81
C ILE A 552 -3.56 21.63 6.75
N VAL A 553 -2.29 21.52 7.11
CA VAL A 553 -1.84 20.54 8.10
C VAL A 553 -2.55 20.84 9.43
N PRO A 554 -3.27 19.90 10.07
CA PRO A 554 -4.01 20.14 11.31
C PRO A 554 -3.14 20.72 12.43
N LEU A 555 -1.85 20.42 12.42
CA LEU A 555 -0.88 20.94 13.39
C LEU A 555 -0.58 22.44 13.18
N ASP A 556 -0.57 22.95 11.95
CA ASP A 556 -0.38 24.37 11.66
C ASP A 556 -1.59 25.18 12.09
N GLU A 557 -2.79 24.64 11.90
CA GLU A 557 -4.01 25.28 12.38
C GLU A 557 -4.05 25.34 13.92
N LEU A 558 -3.69 24.26 14.60
CA LEU A 558 -3.58 24.22 16.05
C LEU A 558 -2.51 25.20 16.57
N PHE A 559 -1.38 25.30 15.88
CA PHE A 559 -0.33 26.29 16.19
C PHE A 559 -0.87 27.70 16.09
N MET A 560 -1.59 28.04 15.01
CA MET A 560 -2.17 29.36 14.82
C MET A 560 -3.26 29.69 15.84
N GLN A 561 -4.11 28.72 16.19
CA GLN A 561 -5.13 28.93 17.24
C GLN A 561 -4.49 29.25 18.59
N LYS A 562 -3.44 28.55 18.99
CA LYS A 562 -2.68 28.85 20.22
C LYS A 562 -2.03 30.21 20.16
N LEU A 563 -1.42 30.57 19.02
CA LEU A 563 -0.77 31.86 18.83
C LEU A 563 -1.79 33.03 18.93
N VAL A 564 -2.94 32.88 18.28
CA VAL A 564 -4.04 33.87 18.35
C VAL A 564 -4.56 34.01 19.79
N GLY A 565 -4.76 32.87 20.49
CA GLY A 565 -5.18 32.88 21.88
C GLY A 565 -4.23 33.68 22.77
N PHE A 566 -2.94 33.45 22.66
CA PHE A 566 -1.92 34.20 23.39
C PHE A 566 -1.91 35.69 23.03
N MET A 567 -2.09 36.02 21.76
CA MET A 567 -2.15 37.39 21.29
C MET A 567 -3.40 38.11 21.82
N GLU A 568 -4.56 37.45 21.91
CA GLU A 568 -5.79 38.05 22.51
C GLU A 568 -5.59 38.50 23.96
N GLU A 569 -4.83 37.73 24.73
CA GLU A 569 -4.56 38.04 26.13
C GLU A 569 -3.46 39.09 26.33
N ASN A 570 -2.51 39.22 25.36
CA ASN A 570 -1.26 39.96 25.58
C ASN A 570 -1.02 41.12 24.60
N TYR A 571 -1.87 41.34 23.58
CA TYR A 571 -1.63 42.37 22.55
C TYR A 571 -1.49 43.80 23.09
N SER A 572 -2.17 44.12 24.22
CA SER A 572 -2.15 45.42 24.86
C SER A 572 -0.87 45.70 25.66
N ASN A 573 -0.04 44.70 25.93
CA ASN A 573 1.22 44.86 26.65
C ASN A 573 2.31 45.50 25.74
N PRO A 574 2.75 46.75 26.02
CA PRO A 574 3.77 47.40 25.20
C PRO A 574 5.13 46.71 25.22
N GLY A 575 5.39 45.89 26.27
CA GLY A 575 6.62 45.12 26.46
C GLY A 575 6.66 43.78 25.74
N LEU A 576 5.56 43.34 25.08
CA LEU A 576 5.48 42.07 24.41
C LEU A 576 6.54 41.94 23.31
N ARG A 577 7.37 40.92 23.42
CA ARG A 577 8.48 40.61 22.49
C ARG A 577 8.26 39.28 21.84
N VAL A 578 8.94 39.04 20.72
CA VAL A 578 8.93 37.77 19.99
C VAL A 578 9.40 36.60 20.87
N ASN A 579 10.33 36.86 21.81
CA ASN A 579 10.78 35.84 22.75
C ASN A 579 9.67 35.29 23.63
N ASP A 580 8.75 36.17 24.07
CA ASP A 580 7.63 35.81 24.96
C ASP A 580 6.66 34.85 24.20
N LEU A 581 6.43 35.12 22.91
CA LEU A 581 5.65 34.21 22.05
C LEU A 581 6.35 32.87 21.82
N ALA A 582 7.66 32.90 21.53
CA ALA A 582 8.45 31.70 21.31
C ALA A 582 8.47 30.82 22.57
N GLU A 583 8.68 31.43 23.75
CA GLU A 583 8.67 30.72 25.04
C GLU A 583 7.27 30.11 25.34
N PHE A 584 6.19 30.85 25.13
CA PHE A 584 4.83 30.32 25.26
C PHE A 584 4.57 29.12 24.33
N MET A 585 5.13 29.14 23.11
CA MET A 585 4.98 28.06 22.16
C MET A 585 5.97 26.92 22.38
N ASN A 586 6.83 26.99 23.43
CA ASN A 586 7.92 26.03 23.72
C ASN A 586 8.90 25.85 22.54
N MET A 587 9.26 26.95 21.90
CA MET A 587 10.16 26.98 20.73
C MET A 587 11.33 27.91 20.93
N SER A 588 12.47 27.60 20.30
CA SER A 588 13.54 28.60 20.19
C SER A 588 13.09 29.76 19.32
N ARG A 589 13.66 30.94 19.52
CA ARG A 589 13.32 32.14 18.74
C ARG A 589 13.52 31.93 17.22
N SER A 590 14.57 31.20 16.83
CA SER A 590 14.85 30.94 15.42
C SER A 590 13.79 30.03 14.79
N VAL A 591 13.43 28.95 15.47
CA VAL A 591 12.38 28.00 15.03
C VAL A 591 11.03 28.72 14.96
N PHE A 592 10.67 29.53 15.98
CA PHE A 592 9.44 30.31 15.98
C PHE A 592 9.37 31.31 14.83
N ASN A 593 10.48 32.08 14.58
CA ASN A 593 10.56 33.01 13.46
C ASN A 593 10.35 32.31 12.12
N ARG A 594 11.03 31.16 11.91
CA ARG A 594 10.88 30.36 10.70
C ARG A 594 9.46 29.84 10.54
N LYS A 595 8.89 29.27 11.62
CA LYS A 595 7.51 28.68 11.61
C LYS A 595 6.47 29.73 11.25
N VAL A 596 6.46 30.87 11.92
CA VAL A 596 5.53 31.98 11.63
C VAL A 596 5.73 32.50 10.19
N ASN A 597 6.99 32.69 9.76
CA ASN A 597 7.29 33.11 8.39
C ASN A 597 6.87 32.05 7.37
N GLY A 598 7.09 30.77 7.70
CA GLY A 598 6.70 29.64 6.86
C GLY A 598 5.18 29.54 6.65
N ILE A 599 4.39 29.77 7.70
CA ILE A 599 2.92 29.68 7.65
C ILE A 599 2.30 30.97 7.07
N MET A 600 2.78 32.13 7.48
CA MET A 600 2.12 33.42 7.20
C MET A 600 2.86 34.31 6.20
N GLY A 601 4.11 34.00 5.84
CA GLY A 601 4.91 34.82 4.94
C GLY A 601 5.37 36.16 5.52
N ILE A 602 5.19 36.41 6.84
CA ILE A 602 5.59 37.63 7.54
C ILE A 602 6.38 37.30 8.80
N SER A 603 7.22 38.25 9.23
CA SER A 603 7.96 38.06 10.48
C SER A 603 7.03 38.13 11.71
N PRO A 604 7.37 37.46 12.84
CA PRO A 604 6.60 37.57 14.08
C PRO A 604 6.44 38.99 14.60
N ILE A 605 7.44 39.85 14.41
CA ILE A 605 7.33 41.29 14.76
C ILE A 605 6.22 41.97 13.94
N GLU A 606 6.18 41.65 12.65
CA GLU A 606 5.17 42.19 11.76
C GLU A 606 3.79 41.63 12.06
N TYR A 607 3.68 40.36 12.45
CA TYR A 607 2.46 39.75 12.93
C TYR A 607 1.91 40.47 14.17
N ILE A 608 2.72 40.65 15.21
CA ILE A 608 2.32 41.37 16.41
C ILE A 608 1.81 42.78 16.05
N LYS A 609 2.56 43.50 15.21
CA LYS A 609 2.19 44.84 14.75
C LYS A 609 0.85 44.83 14.01
N ASN A 610 0.67 43.95 13.04
CA ASN A 610 -0.56 43.86 12.26
C ASN A 610 -1.75 43.45 13.11
N TYR A 611 -1.57 42.55 14.07
CA TYR A 611 -2.60 42.15 15.03
C TYR A 611 -3.09 43.35 15.87
N ARG A 612 -2.17 44.13 16.45
CA ARG A 612 -2.45 45.35 17.17
C ARG A 612 -3.17 46.38 16.33
N LEU A 613 -2.71 46.63 15.10
CA LEU A 613 -3.34 47.60 14.20
C LEU A 613 -4.78 47.24 13.84
N ASN A 614 -5.08 45.94 13.76
CA ASN A 614 -6.47 45.53 13.53
C ASN A 614 -7.37 45.67 14.75
N LYS A 615 -6.87 45.30 15.93
CA LYS A 615 -7.60 45.58 17.16
C LYS A 615 -7.89 47.06 17.33
N ALA A 616 -6.98 47.93 16.86
CA ALA A 616 -7.19 49.37 16.88
C ALA A 616 -8.43 49.83 16.10
N LYS A 617 -8.83 49.13 15.03
CA LYS A 617 -10.02 49.51 14.24
C LYS A 617 -11.30 49.60 15.09
N SER A 618 -11.53 48.61 15.96
CA SER A 618 -12.70 48.59 16.85
C SER A 618 -12.68 49.73 17.88
N PHE A 619 -11.48 50.03 18.42
CA PHE A 619 -11.33 51.13 19.38
C PHE A 619 -11.48 52.50 18.72
N ILE A 620 -11.05 52.70 17.46
CA ILE A 620 -11.29 53.93 16.71
C ILE A 620 -12.79 54.15 16.47
N GLN A 621 -13.54 53.11 16.16
CA GLN A 621 -14.98 53.15 15.96
C GLN A 621 -15.75 53.41 17.24
N SER A 622 -15.24 52.99 18.43
CA SER A 622 -15.85 53.29 19.73
C SER A 622 -15.69 54.75 20.20
N GLY A 623 -14.99 55.59 19.41
CA GLY A 623 -14.87 57.02 19.67
C GLY A 623 -13.68 57.42 20.54
N MET A 624 -12.79 56.53 20.92
CA MET A 624 -11.58 56.81 21.69
C MET A 624 -10.65 57.79 20.95
N SER A 625 -9.86 58.55 21.68
CA SER A 625 -8.82 59.39 21.06
C SER A 625 -7.70 58.52 20.46
N PHE A 626 -7.07 58.99 19.39
CA PHE A 626 -6.00 58.22 18.69
C PHE A 626 -4.82 57.89 19.59
N SER A 627 -4.54 58.75 20.60
CA SER A 627 -3.48 58.49 21.59
C SER A 627 -3.89 57.36 22.55
N GLU A 628 -5.14 57.41 23.05
CA GLU A 628 -5.68 56.34 23.89
C GLU A 628 -5.75 55.02 23.19
N VAL A 629 -6.19 55.01 21.90
CA VAL A 629 -6.20 53.78 21.08
C VAL A 629 -4.77 53.22 20.93
N ALA A 630 -3.77 54.05 20.65
CA ALA A 630 -2.39 53.61 20.53
C ALA A 630 -1.94 52.86 21.79
N PHE A 631 -2.16 53.42 22.98
CA PHE A 631 -1.79 52.79 24.24
C PHE A 631 -2.63 51.55 24.55
N ALA A 632 -3.92 51.58 24.28
CA ALA A 632 -4.83 50.44 24.52
C ALA A 632 -4.45 49.21 23.68
N VAL A 633 -3.89 49.39 22.48
CA VAL A 633 -3.43 48.30 21.64
C VAL A 633 -1.93 47.98 21.77
N GLY A 634 -1.24 48.55 22.76
CA GLY A 634 0.13 48.19 23.11
C GLY A 634 1.23 48.94 22.34
N PHE A 635 0.93 50.05 21.67
CA PHE A 635 1.97 50.94 21.12
C PHE A 635 2.44 51.92 22.19
N SER A 636 3.74 52.07 22.33
CA SER A 636 4.33 53.04 23.28
C SER A 636 4.42 54.46 22.70
N ASP A 637 4.32 54.65 21.39
CA ASP A 637 4.36 55.95 20.72
C ASP A 637 3.18 56.15 19.75
N PRO A 638 2.26 57.08 20.03
CA PRO A 638 1.14 57.41 19.16
C PRO A 638 1.56 57.87 17.76
N GLY A 639 2.71 58.56 17.66
CA GLY A 639 3.25 59.02 16.36
C GLY A 639 3.68 57.86 15.46
N TYR A 640 4.34 56.87 16.05
CA TYR A 640 4.70 55.64 15.34
C TYR A 640 3.45 54.84 14.97
N PHE A 641 2.46 54.73 15.89
CA PHE A 641 1.19 54.07 15.61
C PHE A 641 0.48 54.67 14.39
N GLY A 642 0.38 55.99 14.29
CA GLY A 642 -0.25 56.66 13.15
C GLY A 642 0.44 56.39 11.83
N LYS A 643 1.80 56.40 11.82
CA LYS A 643 2.61 56.02 10.63
C LYS A 643 2.40 54.55 10.25
N ALA A 644 2.40 53.66 11.24
CA ALA A 644 2.20 52.23 11.03
C ALA A 644 0.79 51.93 10.50
N PHE A 645 -0.24 52.61 11.03
CA PHE A 645 -1.62 52.50 10.57
C PHE A 645 -1.77 52.95 9.09
N LYS A 646 -1.24 54.14 8.78
CA LYS A 646 -1.26 54.65 7.38
C LYS A 646 -0.57 53.69 6.44
N LYS A 647 0.60 53.13 6.81
CA LYS A 647 1.33 52.15 5.99
C LYS A 647 0.54 50.87 5.82
N ALA A 648 -0.12 50.34 6.86
CA ALA A 648 -0.85 49.12 6.81
C ALA A 648 -2.16 49.19 6.04
N PHE A 649 -2.90 50.32 6.17
CA PHE A 649 -4.27 50.48 5.65
C PHE A 649 -4.40 51.48 4.50
N ASN A 650 -3.28 52.12 4.11
CA ASN A 650 -3.23 53.17 3.10
C ASN A 650 -4.18 54.37 3.36
N GLN A 651 -4.62 54.53 4.62
CA GLN A 651 -5.50 55.58 5.11
C GLN A 651 -4.97 56.14 6.44
N THR A 652 -5.11 57.44 6.64
CA THR A 652 -4.83 58.02 7.96
C THR A 652 -5.89 57.63 8.98
N LEU A 653 -5.57 57.73 10.28
CA LEU A 653 -6.52 57.46 11.35
C LEU A 653 -7.79 58.32 11.25
N THR A 654 -7.64 59.59 10.83
CA THR A 654 -8.75 60.53 10.64
C THR A 654 -9.62 60.14 9.43
N GLU A 655 -9.00 59.78 8.30
CA GLU A 655 -9.73 59.29 7.13
C GLU A 655 -10.49 58.00 7.46
N TYR A 656 -9.86 57.05 8.18
CA TYR A 656 -10.51 55.83 8.60
C TYR A 656 -11.72 56.06 9.54
N LYS A 657 -11.58 57.01 10.50
CA LYS A 657 -12.66 57.36 11.41
C LYS A 657 -13.84 58.02 10.70
N ASN A 658 -13.61 58.81 9.65
CA ASN A 658 -14.63 59.53 8.90
C ASN A 658 -15.35 58.65 7.85
N ASN A 659 -14.71 57.59 7.36
CA ASN A 659 -15.24 56.70 6.32
C ASN A 659 -15.99 55.47 6.88
N ASN A 660 -15.93 55.23 8.16
CA ASN A 660 -16.58 54.14 8.85
C ASN A 660 -17.31 54.66 10.15
#